data_9636a351edc846c781a7c25131293a09
#
_entry.id   9636a351edc846c781a7c25131293a09
#
_cell.length_a   1.000
_cell.length_b   1.000
_cell.length_c   1.000
_cell.angle_alpha   90.00
_cell.angle_beta   90.00
_cell.angle_gamma   90.00
#
_symmetry.space_group_name_H-M   'P 1'
#
loop_
_entity.id
_entity.type
_entity.pdbx_description
1 polymer ?
#
loop_
_entity_poly.entity_id
_entity_poly.type
_entity_poly.pdbx_seq_one_letter_code
_entity_poly.pdbx_strand_id
1 'polypeptide(L)'
;MPDITPNEQQRKAIEHPPGPLMILAGAGTGKTFTLLHRIRHLISSDQIQPEHVLLLTFTEKATTEARETIHDILGEKAESIFVGTFHSFCHSIMRRYGPAERVDDVLWQESDILYYLINHFDEMDFIQSRVFSDNPIKAIRESFIPFFNRVSDELLSPAELESKLKDMDNSQEWFAHNFPGIHDKNTRFDDVAFQLHDLVQAYSFFQKAKADNNALDFGDMILDCFEVLKKSQSVLKQVREEYRHIFIDEYQDNNYALNKIVNLIAENDPSITVVGDEDQCIYSFRGANYYNIADFRNRYESHPNYAEIPLVENRRSTQEILDLANTAISINSDRTPKVLKCLPENSQSGPKPKWIQADKQETLDALPKLIHSLVNDGKALYGDIAVLSRGWGNVTDAADAMQKSAIPVDIHIEKFFDVPIVKDVLAWGHLICKDDHADIALFRILRERLGESSTRSFFQQMNRTTIDEKLDQLNKSKNESEDIASMINSITTLQHSLDKKLKADEMVWQILSSLKESTLVTAIRNEYRYAQRLNLANAGEVLNLTEQFVNKDPDTSLGDWLEFMEVMALASNQNAAQPKLESRNLAVQVMTIHQSKGLQFPVVIMPFLYSGSFPSSLKKHPTINRLPTSWMAWIQDTDTTFRELHQREERRVFYVGITRAERFLYLFGPTKRQSMFTKELEDINPQPMEIETMNTPEDKPITLSVRRQQLLAELNREIAANQMENARQILNEMEQGSGLEPNGAEAHAGDYAILHLSSTKIDTYNSCPLKYRLKYVDKVPERKTRATGEFGSIMHSILEEFHGLESANQTEQTLFDLLEKHWREDSFEYRQRGEEFRKQGEELLSDYFRFVKENPPNVIGREKSFAYTMDEINVKISGKIDRIDDNGDSLGIVDYKTSRKKEKADKNIQMALYTEALLNDAVQGISGIPGEASLHFLRFGEDPLSSHEFSDEELEVYRDKISDVAEGIRSGLFETKKGNFNCQYCDYKEFLCPAWEEG
;
A
#
# COMPACT_ATOMS: atom_id res chain seq x y z
N MET A 1 -32.03 20.56 -6.85
CA MET A 1 -31.78 19.58 -7.94
C MET A 1 -32.73 19.87 -9.08
N PRO A 2 -32.37 19.70 -10.40
CA PRO A 2 -33.37 19.78 -11.48
C PRO A 2 -34.50 18.77 -11.21
N ASP A 3 -35.74 19.10 -11.55
CA ASP A 3 -36.90 18.23 -11.37
C ASP A 3 -36.77 16.97 -12.24
N ILE A 4 -36.07 15.98 -11.73
CA ILE A 4 -35.92 14.69 -12.41
C ILE A 4 -37.20 13.90 -12.20
N THR A 5 -37.95 13.69 -13.29
CA THR A 5 -39.17 12.89 -13.26
C THR A 5 -38.80 11.40 -13.16
N PRO A 6 -39.35 10.65 -12.18
CA PRO A 6 -39.13 9.20 -12.08
C PRO A 6 -39.67 8.50 -13.34
N ASN A 7 -38.92 7.53 -13.85
CA ASN A 7 -39.43 6.65 -14.92
C ASN A 7 -40.46 5.66 -14.37
N GLU A 8 -41.07 4.84 -15.24
CA GLU A 8 -42.12 3.90 -14.84
C GLU A 8 -41.66 2.89 -13.77
N GLN A 9 -40.46 2.35 -13.91
CA GLN A 9 -39.86 1.38 -12.95
C GLN A 9 -39.57 2.05 -11.60
N GLN A 10 -38.97 3.22 -11.63
CA GLN A 10 -38.72 4.01 -10.42
C GLN A 10 -40.06 4.38 -9.73
N ARG A 11 -41.06 4.79 -10.49
CA ARG A 11 -42.39 5.13 -9.95
C ARG A 11 -43.04 3.92 -9.26
N LYS A 12 -43.00 2.74 -9.90
CA LYS A 12 -43.46 1.49 -9.28
C LYS A 12 -42.77 1.20 -7.95
N ALA A 13 -41.46 1.42 -7.88
CA ALA A 13 -40.70 1.22 -6.65
C ALA A 13 -41.02 2.27 -5.58
N ILE A 14 -41.18 3.53 -5.97
CA ILE A 14 -41.53 4.64 -5.09
C ILE A 14 -42.92 4.46 -4.47
N GLU A 15 -43.92 4.08 -5.28
CA GLU A 15 -45.32 3.97 -4.89
C GLU A 15 -45.70 2.61 -4.29
N HIS A 16 -44.77 1.64 -4.25
CA HIS A 16 -45.05 0.33 -3.67
C HIS A 16 -45.42 0.45 -2.18
N PRO A 17 -46.49 -0.23 -1.68
CA PRO A 17 -46.89 -0.17 -0.29
C PRO A 17 -45.77 -0.64 0.67
N PRO A 18 -45.89 -0.32 1.99
CA PRO A 18 -44.97 -0.86 2.98
C PRO A 18 -44.95 -2.39 2.94
N GLY A 19 -43.72 -2.98 3.00
CA GLY A 19 -43.49 -4.41 2.90
C GLY A 19 -42.07 -4.70 2.45
N PRO A 20 -41.71 -5.99 2.26
CA PRO A 20 -40.40 -6.35 1.72
C PRO A 20 -40.30 -5.97 0.24
N LEU A 21 -39.46 -5.00 -0.07
CA LEU A 21 -39.15 -4.56 -1.43
C LEU A 21 -37.69 -4.69 -1.74
N MET A 22 -37.36 -5.37 -2.83
CA MET A 22 -36.06 -5.41 -3.41
C MET A 22 -36.00 -4.57 -4.68
N ILE A 23 -35.13 -3.59 -4.72
CA ILE A 23 -34.86 -2.77 -5.91
C ILE A 23 -33.51 -3.21 -6.50
N LEU A 24 -33.57 -4.00 -7.59
CA LEU A 24 -32.37 -4.44 -8.31
C LEU A 24 -31.96 -3.36 -9.31
N ALA A 25 -31.10 -2.46 -8.87
CA ALA A 25 -30.78 -1.26 -9.61
C ALA A 25 -29.38 -1.31 -10.22
N GLY A 26 -29.27 -1.40 -11.53
CA GLY A 26 -28.01 -1.38 -12.24
C GLY A 26 -27.21 -0.08 -12.10
N ALA A 27 -26.00 -0.05 -12.66
CA ALA A 27 -25.19 1.16 -12.65
C ALA A 27 -25.91 2.32 -13.34
N GLY A 28 -25.89 3.52 -12.75
CA GLY A 28 -26.46 4.74 -13.35
C GLY A 28 -27.99 4.78 -13.49
N THR A 29 -28.73 3.89 -12.82
CA THR A 29 -30.20 3.81 -12.88
C THR A 29 -30.92 4.64 -11.82
N GLY A 30 -30.19 5.37 -10.96
CA GLY A 30 -30.77 6.21 -9.91
C GLY A 30 -31.20 5.45 -8.65
N LYS A 31 -30.36 4.54 -8.14
CA LYS A 31 -30.56 3.78 -6.90
C LYS A 31 -30.99 4.66 -5.72
N THR A 32 -30.08 5.49 -5.25
CA THR A 32 -30.27 6.37 -4.09
C THR A 32 -31.41 7.35 -4.31
N PHE A 33 -31.57 7.89 -5.53
CA PHE A 33 -32.70 8.73 -5.89
C PHE A 33 -34.04 8.01 -5.65
N THR A 34 -34.16 6.78 -6.15
CA THR A 34 -35.42 6.00 -6.00
C THR A 34 -35.71 5.69 -4.53
N LEU A 35 -34.69 5.33 -3.74
CA LEU A 35 -34.79 5.04 -2.33
C LEU A 35 -35.28 6.25 -1.52
N LEU A 36 -34.65 7.41 -1.70
CA LEU A 36 -35.01 8.64 -0.96
C LEU A 36 -36.38 9.18 -1.37
N HIS A 37 -36.73 9.11 -2.67
CA HIS A 37 -38.06 9.49 -3.12
C HIS A 37 -39.15 8.53 -2.65
N ARG A 38 -38.83 7.23 -2.44
CA ARG A 38 -39.74 6.29 -1.80
C ARG A 38 -40.02 6.68 -0.34
N ILE A 39 -39.00 6.98 0.45
CA ILE A 39 -39.13 7.46 1.83
C ILE A 39 -40.03 8.69 1.86
N ARG A 40 -39.75 9.67 0.98
CA ARG A 40 -40.63 10.87 0.84
C ARG A 40 -42.07 10.52 0.53
N HIS A 41 -42.30 9.63 -0.43
CA HIS A 41 -43.65 9.25 -0.86
C HIS A 41 -44.44 8.61 0.28
N LEU A 42 -43.84 7.67 0.98
CA LEU A 42 -44.47 6.95 2.10
C LEU A 42 -44.81 7.89 3.28
N ILE A 43 -43.94 8.83 3.61
CA ILE A 43 -44.16 9.85 4.64
C ILE A 43 -45.24 10.87 4.20
N SER A 44 -45.16 11.34 2.95
CA SER A 44 -46.10 12.36 2.45
C SER A 44 -47.50 11.82 2.24
N SER A 45 -47.67 10.51 2.06
CA SER A 45 -48.97 9.82 1.96
C SER A 45 -49.48 9.26 3.31
N ASP A 46 -48.80 9.62 4.41
CA ASP A 46 -49.13 9.19 5.78
C ASP A 46 -49.15 7.65 5.97
N GLN A 47 -48.40 6.93 5.13
CA GLN A 47 -48.24 5.48 5.26
C GLN A 47 -47.24 5.08 6.32
N ILE A 48 -46.24 5.94 6.57
CA ILE A 48 -45.22 5.76 7.61
C ILE A 48 -44.97 7.08 8.34
N GLN A 49 -44.44 6.97 9.58
CA GLN A 49 -44.05 8.15 10.37
C GLN A 49 -42.52 8.30 10.33
N PRO A 50 -41.98 9.53 10.21
CA PRO A 50 -40.53 9.78 10.08
C PRO A 50 -39.68 9.17 11.22
N GLU A 51 -40.18 9.24 12.46
CA GLU A 51 -39.51 8.73 13.67
C GLU A 51 -39.36 7.21 13.70
N HIS A 52 -40.04 6.49 12.81
CA HIS A 52 -39.95 5.04 12.68
C HIS A 52 -39.09 4.60 11.49
N VAL A 53 -38.44 5.53 10.83
CA VAL A 53 -37.58 5.24 9.65
C VAL A 53 -36.11 5.06 10.04
N LEU A 54 -35.56 3.95 9.62
CA LEU A 54 -34.15 3.63 9.68
C LEU A 54 -33.55 3.59 8.25
N LEU A 55 -32.69 4.53 7.91
CA LEU A 55 -31.93 4.54 6.65
C LEU A 55 -30.46 4.21 6.91
N LEU A 56 -30.02 3.07 6.39
CA LEU A 56 -28.67 2.58 6.52
C LEU A 56 -27.91 2.69 5.19
N THR A 57 -26.70 3.22 5.27
CA THR A 57 -25.77 3.34 4.13
C THR A 57 -24.43 2.66 4.46
N PHE A 58 -23.62 2.43 3.44
CA PHE A 58 -22.33 1.73 3.62
C PHE A 58 -21.17 2.65 4.04
N THR A 59 -21.19 3.94 3.66
CA THR A 59 -20.11 4.90 3.93
C THR A 59 -20.61 6.19 4.56
N GLU A 60 -19.79 6.86 5.36
CA GLU A 60 -20.09 8.16 5.94
C GLU A 60 -20.39 9.23 4.87
N LYS A 61 -19.70 9.18 3.74
CA LYS A 61 -19.97 10.07 2.61
C LYS A 61 -21.38 9.86 2.07
N ALA A 62 -21.79 8.60 1.83
CA ALA A 62 -23.15 8.29 1.38
C ALA A 62 -24.20 8.69 2.43
N THR A 63 -23.88 8.53 3.73
CA THR A 63 -24.73 9.01 4.83
C THR A 63 -24.95 10.52 4.77
N THR A 64 -23.88 11.30 4.59
CA THR A 64 -23.95 12.76 4.51
C THR A 64 -24.77 13.21 3.29
N GLU A 65 -24.49 12.65 2.11
CA GLU A 65 -25.23 12.95 0.88
C GLU A 65 -26.72 12.58 1.00
N ALA A 66 -27.03 11.42 1.62
CA ALA A 66 -28.40 11.00 1.85
C ALA A 66 -29.13 11.92 2.85
N ARG A 67 -28.45 12.34 3.93
CA ARG A 67 -29.01 13.25 4.94
C ARG A 67 -29.32 14.63 4.37
N GLU A 68 -28.38 15.20 3.60
CA GLU A 68 -28.59 16.47 2.90
C GLU A 68 -29.77 16.38 1.91
N THR A 69 -29.79 15.33 1.09
CA THR A 69 -30.84 15.13 0.10
C THR A 69 -32.22 14.94 0.75
N ILE A 70 -32.31 14.16 1.85
CA ILE A 70 -33.61 13.93 2.52
C ILE A 70 -34.08 15.17 3.25
N HIS A 71 -33.19 15.98 3.78
CA HIS A 71 -33.51 17.28 4.35
C HIS A 71 -34.04 18.25 3.29
N ASP A 72 -33.43 18.33 2.10
CA ASP A 72 -33.92 19.13 0.99
C ASP A 72 -35.33 18.73 0.55
N ILE A 73 -35.66 17.43 0.65
CA ILE A 73 -36.94 16.86 0.16
C ILE A 73 -38.06 16.94 1.19
N LEU A 74 -37.77 16.74 2.49
CA LEU A 74 -38.72 16.60 3.58
C LEU A 74 -38.74 17.78 4.58
N GLY A 75 -37.73 18.66 4.52
CA GLY A 75 -37.54 19.76 5.48
C GLY A 75 -37.39 19.23 6.92
N GLU A 76 -38.00 19.89 7.88
CA GLU A 76 -37.92 19.56 9.32
C GLU A 76 -38.27 18.11 9.67
N LYS A 77 -39.14 17.43 8.86
CA LYS A 77 -39.49 16.03 9.08
C LYS A 77 -38.26 15.07 8.93
N ALA A 78 -37.22 15.50 8.23
CA ALA A 78 -36.01 14.73 8.05
C ALA A 78 -35.22 14.54 9.36
N GLU A 79 -35.34 15.46 10.31
CA GLU A 79 -34.62 15.42 11.59
C GLU A 79 -35.02 14.23 12.47
N SER A 80 -36.23 13.71 12.29
CA SER A 80 -36.73 12.55 13.05
C SER A 80 -36.28 11.21 12.45
N ILE A 81 -35.72 11.20 11.24
CA ILE A 81 -35.27 9.98 10.55
C ILE A 81 -33.88 9.60 11.02
N PHE A 82 -33.68 8.35 11.41
CA PHE A 82 -32.29 7.88 11.61
C PHE A 82 -31.63 7.63 10.25
N VAL A 83 -30.60 8.43 9.93
CA VAL A 83 -29.74 8.25 8.75
C VAL A 83 -28.32 8.01 9.23
N GLY A 84 -27.77 6.83 8.95
CA GLY A 84 -26.42 6.48 9.45
C GLY A 84 -25.79 5.28 8.74
N THR A 85 -24.54 5.01 9.09
CA THR A 85 -23.88 3.76 8.74
C THR A 85 -24.34 2.63 9.68
N PHE A 86 -24.09 1.37 9.29
CA PHE A 86 -24.34 0.23 10.18
C PHE A 86 -23.59 0.36 11.51
N HIS A 87 -22.34 0.80 11.47
CA HIS A 87 -21.54 0.99 12.69
C HIS A 87 -22.12 2.06 13.60
N SER A 88 -22.55 3.20 13.04
CA SER A 88 -23.20 4.26 13.82
C SER A 88 -24.53 3.79 14.42
N PHE A 89 -25.29 2.95 13.73
CA PHE A 89 -26.49 2.31 14.24
C PHE A 89 -26.16 1.34 15.39
N CYS A 90 -25.22 0.39 15.20
CA CYS A 90 -24.79 -0.53 16.25
C CYS A 90 -24.29 0.21 17.49
N HIS A 91 -23.47 1.25 17.30
CA HIS A 91 -23.01 2.11 18.40
C HIS A 91 -24.19 2.78 19.14
N SER A 92 -25.19 3.28 18.42
CA SER A 92 -26.37 3.88 19.08
C SER A 92 -27.17 2.88 19.92
N ILE A 93 -27.27 1.62 19.46
CA ILE A 93 -27.91 0.53 20.22
C ILE A 93 -27.08 0.20 21.46
N MET A 94 -25.75 0.09 21.32
CA MET A 94 -24.86 -0.22 22.42
C MET A 94 -24.87 0.87 23.51
N ARG A 95 -24.87 2.15 23.11
CA ARG A 95 -24.97 3.27 24.09
C ARG A 95 -26.27 3.25 24.89
N ARG A 96 -27.37 2.78 24.30
CA ARG A 96 -28.70 2.78 24.96
C ARG A 96 -29.00 1.50 25.75
N TYR A 97 -28.51 0.37 25.28
CA TYR A 97 -28.90 -0.95 25.78
C TYR A 97 -27.72 -1.87 26.09
N GLY A 98 -26.50 -1.45 25.79
CA GLY A 98 -25.29 -2.20 26.07
C GLY A 98 -24.98 -2.28 27.57
N PRO A 99 -24.05 -3.14 27.98
CA PRO A 99 -23.54 -3.18 29.35
C PRO A 99 -22.95 -1.83 29.74
N ALA A 100 -23.32 -1.33 30.94
CA ALA A 100 -22.85 -0.03 31.43
C ALA A 100 -21.31 0.03 31.52
N GLU A 101 -20.68 -1.09 31.73
CA GLU A 101 -19.23 -1.26 31.81
C GLU A 101 -18.49 -0.99 30.50
N ARG A 102 -19.20 -1.08 29.35
CA ARG A 102 -18.63 -0.87 28.00
C ARG A 102 -18.96 0.49 27.35
N VAL A 103 -19.74 1.33 28.04
CA VAL A 103 -20.16 2.64 27.48
C VAL A 103 -18.97 3.60 27.33
N ASP A 104 -17.97 3.45 28.20
CA ASP A 104 -16.76 4.29 28.26
C ASP A 104 -15.52 3.61 27.62
N ASP A 105 -15.69 2.44 26.97
CA ASP A 105 -14.59 1.75 26.32
C ASP A 105 -14.00 2.58 25.17
N VAL A 106 -12.67 2.57 25.07
CA VAL A 106 -11.94 3.31 24.02
C VAL A 106 -12.02 2.55 22.70
N LEU A 107 -12.43 3.23 21.62
CA LEU A 107 -12.44 2.62 20.30
C LEU A 107 -11.02 2.51 19.73
N TRP A 108 -10.52 1.29 19.59
CA TRP A 108 -9.29 1.01 18.89
C TRP A 108 -9.52 0.96 17.38
N GLN A 109 -8.78 1.77 16.66
CA GLN A 109 -8.68 1.73 15.20
C GLN A 109 -7.62 0.71 14.76
N GLU A 110 -7.51 0.45 13.47
CA GLU A 110 -6.52 -0.49 12.92
C GLU A 110 -5.08 -0.14 13.33
N SER A 111 -4.78 1.15 13.41
CA SER A 111 -3.51 1.68 13.90
C SER A 111 -3.19 1.26 15.34
N ASP A 112 -4.19 1.33 16.20
CA ASP A 112 -4.03 1.03 17.64
C ASP A 112 -3.85 -0.46 17.84
N ILE A 113 -4.63 -1.26 17.11
CA ILE A 113 -4.52 -2.72 17.10
C ILE A 113 -3.10 -3.13 16.66
N LEU A 114 -2.61 -2.52 15.58
CA LEU A 114 -1.28 -2.80 15.06
C LEU A 114 -0.19 -2.41 16.07
N TYR A 115 -0.26 -1.19 16.60
CA TYR A 115 0.70 -0.69 17.60
C TYR A 115 0.72 -1.57 18.84
N TYR A 116 -0.46 -1.91 19.37
CA TYR A 116 -0.57 -2.79 20.53
C TYR A 116 0.05 -4.18 20.26
N LEU A 117 -0.35 -4.82 19.14
CA LEU A 117 0.12 -6.17 18.83
C LEU A 117 1.62 -6.24 18.53
N ILE A 118 2.21 -5.18 17.95
CA ILE A 118 3.65 -5.12 17.73
C ILE A 118 4.40 -5.03 19.06
N ASN A 119 3.99 -4.11 19.95
CA ASN A 119 4.68 -3.91 21.24
C ASN A 119 4.54 -5.08 22.21
N HIS A 120 3.49 -5.92 22.02
CA HIS A 120 3.26 -7.11 22.83
C HIS A 120 3.53 -8.42 22.04
N PHE A 121 4.23 -8.33 20.91
CA PHE A 121 4.48 -9.51 20.08
C PHE A 121 5.32 -10.57 20.82
N ASP A 122 6.27 -10.15 21.65
CA ASP A 122 7.08 -11.03 22.47
C ASP A 122 6.31 -11.77 23.59
N GLU A 123 5.09 -11.32 23.91
CA GLU A 123 4.20 -12.02 24.83
C GLU A 123 3.39 -13.14 24.16
N MET A 124 3.45 -13.22 22.81
CA MET A 124 2.73 -14.24 22.05
C MET A 124 3.57 -15.53 21.92
N ASP A 125 3.92 -16.14 23.04
CA ASP A 125 4.75 -17.38 23.10
C ASP A 125 4.16 -18.56 22.32
N PHE A 126 2.89 -18.47 21.86
CA PHE A 126 2.20 -19.48 21.08
C PHE A 126 2.52 -19.44 19.59
N ILE A 127 3.23 -18.42 19.09
CA ILE A 127 3.57 -18.27 17.68
C ILE A 127 4.57 -19.36 17.25
N GLN A 128 4.15 -20.25 16.35
CA GLN A 128 4.92 -21.37 15.84
C GLN A 128 5.28 -21.21 14.36
N SER A 129 4.54 -20.38 13.62
CA SER A 129 4.81 -20.11 12.21
C SER A 129 6.03 -19.22 12.03
N ARG A 130 7.02 -19.72 11.29
CA ARG A 130 8.23 -18.97 10.94
C ARG A 130 7.95 -17.72 10.11
N VAL A 131 6.90 -17.77 9.29
CA VAL A 131 6.54 -16.62 8.45
C VAL A 131 6.03 -15.46 9.29
N PHE A 132 5.42 -15.74 10.44
CA PHE A 132 4.94 -14.71 11.36
C PHE A 132 6.07 -14.14 12.23
N SER A 133 6.95 -14.98 12.75
CA SER A 133 8.11 -14.53 13.55
C SER A 133 9.20 -13.85 12.72
N ASP A 134 9.35 -14.18 11.45
CA ASP A 134 10.30 -13.52 10.54
C ASP A 134 9.99 -12.03 10.28
N ASN A 135 8.70 -11.66 10.24
CA ASN A 135 8.27 -10.29 10.04
C ASN A 135 6.94 -10.01 10.72
N PRO A 136 6.97 -9.73 12.05
CA PRO A 136 5.77 -9.49 12.86
C PRO A 136 4.86 -8.38 12.33
N ILE A 137 5.42 -7.23 11.92
CA ILE A 137 4.64 -6.11 11.39
C ILE A 137 3.83 -6.55 10.16
N LYS A 138 4.47 -7.27 9.25
CA LYS A 138 3.80 -7.79 8.06
C LYS A 138 2.75 -8.85 8.41
N ALA A 139 3.07 -9.75 9.35
CA ALA A 139 2.15 -10.78 9.82
C ALA A 139 0.88 -10.17 10.43
N ILE A 140 1.05 -9.19 11.32
CA ILE A 140 -0.09 -8.51 11.97
C ILE A 140 -0.94 -7.78 10.92
N ARG A 141 -0.33 -6.99 10.05
CA ARG A 141 -1.04 -6.21 9.03
C ARG A 141 -1.72 -7.07 7.95
N GLU A 142 -1.00 -8.08 7.41
CA GLU A 142 -1.47 -8.83 6.24
C GLU A 142 -2.21 -10.13 6.60
N SER A 143 -2.13 -10.56 7.88
CA SER A 143 -2.74 -11.82 8.32
C SER A 143 -3.62 -11.65 9.56
N PHE A 144 -3.09 -11.14 10.69
CA PHE A 144 -3.85 -11.08 11.96
C PHE A 144 -5.06 -10.16 11.87
N ILE A 145 -4.88 -8.89 11.54
CA ILE A 145 -5.98 -7.92 11.43
C ILE A 145 -7.04 -8.33 10.39
N PRO A 146 -6.67 -8.74 9.16
CA PRO A 146 -7.64 -9.26 8.22
C PRO A 146 -8.40 -10.50 8.71
N PHE A 147 -7.72 -11.42 9.41
CA PHE A 147 -8.36 -12.60 10.00
C PHE A 147 -9.35 -12.20 11.09
N PHE A 148 -8.96 -11.31 12.03
CA PHE A 148 -9.83 -10.82 13.11
C PHE A 148 -11.11 -10.17 12.56
N ASN A 149 -10.97 -9.33 11.54
CA ASN A 149 -12.10 -8.72 10.87
C ASN A 149 -13.06 -9.79 10.28
N ARG A 150 -12.51 -10.86 9.67
CA ARG A 150 -13.35 -11.96 9.14
C ARG A 150 -14.04 -12.74 10.25
N VAL A 151 -13.41 -12.94 11.40
CA VAL A 151 -14.04 -13.57 12.56
C VAL A 151 -15.27 -12.79 13.01
N SER A 152 -15.15 -11.48 13.13
CA SER A 152 -16.26 -10.59 13.52
C SER A 152 -17.36 -10.55 12.47
N ASP A 153 -17.00 -10.53 11.16
CA ASP A 153 -17.96 -10.58 10.06
C ASP A 153 -18.81 -11.84 10.05
N GLU A 154 -18.28 -12.97 10.54
CA GLU A 154 -18.98 -14.28 10.63
C GLU A 154 -19.63 -14.50 11.99
N LEU A 155 -19.62 -13.53 12.90
CA LEU A 155 -20.17 -13.60 14.27
C LEU A 155 -19.57 -14.79 15.08
N LEU A 156 -18.29 -15.06 14.92
CA LEU A 156 -17.63 -16.15 15.64
C LEU A 156 -16.98 -15.63 16.94
N SER A 157 -17.27 -16.30 18.04
CA SER A 157 -16.60 -16.06 19.31
C SER A 157 -15.26 -16.79 19.40
N PRO A 158 -14.32 -16.39 20.31
CA PRO A 158 -13.09 -17.14 20.53
C PRO A 158 -13.33 -18.60 20.88
N ALA A 159 -14.34 -18.92 21.70
CA ALA A 159 -14.66 -20.30 22.08
C ALA A 159 -15.15 -21.14 20.89
N GLU A 160 -15.94 -20.55 19.98
CA GLU A 160 -16.39 -21.24 18.76
C GLU A 160 -15.22 -21.46 17.80
N LEU A 161 -14.28 -20.51 17.68
CA LEU A 161 -13.07 -20.68 16.88
C LEU A 161 -12.18 -21.80 17.41
N GLU A 162 -11.95 -21.84 18.73
CA GLU A 162 -11.17 -22.90 19.36
C GLU A 162 -11.85 -24.28 19.17
N SER A 163 -13.19 -24.36 19.27
CA SER A 163 -13.91 -25.58 18.99
C SER A 163 -13.71 -26.01 17.54
N LYS A 164 -13.89 -25.09 16.58
CA LYS A 164 -13.69 -25.37 15.16
C LYS A 164 -12.26 -25.82 14.84
N LEU A 165 -11.27 -25.22 15.53
CA LEU A 165 -9.86 -25.62 15.38
C LEU A 165 -9.60 -27.05 15.91
N LYS A 166 -10.21 -27.43 17.04
CA LYS A 166 -10.10 -28.78 17.61
C LYS A 166 -10.78 -29.87 16.75
N ASP A 167 -11.91 -29.52 16.14
CA ASP A 167 -12.72 -30.43 15.32
C ASP A 167 -12.26 -30.46 13.85
N MET A 168 -11.25 -29.72 13.50
CA MET A 168 -10.74 -29.57 12.14
C MET A 168 -10.00 -30.84 11.66
N ASP A 169 -10.23 -31.23 10.42
CA ASP A 169 -9.37 -32.20 9.75
C ASP A 169 -8.02 -31.59 9.42
N ASN A 170 -6.97 -32.03 10.12
CA ASN A 170 -5.61 -31.55 9.94
C ASN A 170 -4.88 -32.24 8.78
N SER A 171 -5.58 -32.46 7.65
CA SER A 171 -5.03 -33.08 6.45
C SER A 171 -4.62 -32.04 5.41
N GLN A 172 -3.62 -32.39 4.60
CA GLN A 172 -3.19 -31.54 3.49
C GLN A 172 -4.32 -31.28 2.48
N GLU A 173 -5.23 -32.21 2.32
CA GLU A 173 -6.40 -32.12 1.43
C GLU A 173 -7.38 -31.07 1.96
N TRP A 174 -7.65 -31.06 3.26
CA TRP A 174 -8.50 -30.06 3.90
C TRP A 174 -7.94 -28.64 3.72
N PHE A 175 -6.62 -28.42 3.97
CA PHE A 175 -5.98 -27.12 3.78
C PHE A 175 -5.97 -26.68 2.31
N ALA A 176 -5.71 -27.60 1.37
CA ALA A 176 -5.76 -27.29 -0.06
C ALA A 176 -7.17 -26.87 -0.51
N HIS A 177 -8.22 -27.47 0.06
CA HIS A 177 -9.60 -27.10 -0.21
C HIS A 177 -9.96 -25.73 0.39
N ASN A 178 -9.62 -25.50 1.68
CA ASN A 178 -10.02 -24.30 2.41
C ASN A 178 -9.16 -23.07 2.08
N PHE A 179 -7.90 -23.25 1.70
CA PHE A 179 -6.94 -22.20 1.37
C PHE A 179 -6.26 -22.42 0.01
N PRO A 180 -7.01 -22.53 -1.08
CA PRO A 180 -6.42 -22.69 -2.40
C PRO A 180 -5.53 -21.49 -2.74
N GLY A 181 -4.29 -21.76 -3.12
CA GLY A 181 -3.28 -20.75 -3.47
C GLY A 181 -2.26 -20.41 -2.38
N ILE A 182 -2.43 -20.85 -1.13
CA ILE A 182 -1.42 -20.71 -0.07
C ILE A 182 -0.35 -21.80 -0.21
N HIS A 183 -0.72 -22.97 -0.69
CA HIS A 183 0.20 -24.09 -0.89
C HIS A 183 0.99 -23.91 -2.20
N ASP A 184 2.27 -23.60 -2.08
CA ASP A 184 3.22 -23.66 -3.20
C ASP A 184 4.29 -24.74 -2.91
N LYS A 185 5.16 -25.01 -3.90
CA LYS A 185 6.23 -26.02 -3.78
C LYS A 185 7.26 -25.72 -2.67
N ASN A 186 7.28 -24.48 -2.15
CA ASN A 186 8.23 -24.01 -1.17
C ASN A 186 7.62 -23.81 0.23
N THR A 187 6.29 -23.92 0.38
CA THR A 187 5.61 -23.75 1.68
C THR A 187 5.41 -25.12 2.30
N ARG A 188 6.00 -25.36 3.46
CA ARG A 188 5.80 -26.58 4.23
C ARG A 188 4.35 -26.62 4.73
N PHE A 189 3.71 -27.76 4.60
CA PHE A 189 2.32 -27.96 5.07
C PHE A 189 2.19 -27.64 6.57
N ASP A 190 3.16 -28.09 7.37
CA ASP A 190 3.17 -27.88 8.82
C ASP A 190 3.12 -26.38 9.16
N ASP A 191 3.84 -25.52 8.41
CA ASP A 191 3.83 -24.07 8.64
C ASP A 191 2.46 -23.46 8.36
N VAL A 192 1.75 -23.93 7.34
CA VAL A 192 0.37 -23.48 7.06
C VAL A 192 -0.59 -23.88 8.18
N ALA A 193 -0.44 -25.08 8.73
CA ALA A 193 -1.23 -25.52 9.88
C ALA A 193 -0.93 -24.67 11.13
N PHE A 194 0.34 -24.37 11.39
CA PHE A 194 0.75 -23.47 12.48
C PHE A 194 0.18 -22.07 12.30
N GLN A 195 0.16 -21.51 11.08
CA GLN A 195 -0.44 -20.19 10.86
C GLN A 195 -1.89 -20.11 11.31
N LEU A 196 -2.71 -21.10 11.00
CA LEU A 196 -4.13 -21.09 11.40
C LEU A 196 -4.27 -21.22 12.94
N HIS A 197 -3.46 -22.07 13.55
CA HIS A 197 -3.41 -22.21 15.02
C HIS A 197 -3.01 -20.87 15.65
N ASP A 198 -1.92 -20.26 15.19
CA ASP A 198 -1.41 -18.99 15.71
C ASP A 198 -2.43 -17.85 15.57
N LEU A 199 -3.15 -17.78 14.45
CA LEU A 199 -4.20 -16.78 14.21
C LEU A 199 -5.37 -16.92 15.17
N VAL A 200 -5.81 -18.15 15.48
CA VAL A 200 -6.88 -18.39 16.46
C VAL A 200 -6.42 -18.01 17.87
N GLN A 201 -5.20 -18.37 18.25
CA GLN A 201 -4.63 -17.99 19.55
C GLN A 201 -4.40 -16.48 19.65
N ALA A 202 -3.90 -15.85 18.56
CA ALA A 202 -3.73 -14.40 18.49
C ALA A 202 -5.06 -13.64 18.62
N TYR A 203 -6.16 -14.18 18.07
CA TYR A 203 -7.48 -13.58 18.24
C TYR A 203 -7.93 -13.65 19.72
N SER A 204 -7.71 -14.77 20.38
CA SER A 204 -8.01 -14.94 21.82
C SER A 204 -7.16 -13.99 22.68
N PHE A 205 -5.87 -13.86 22.36
CA PHE A 205 -4.96 -12.88 22.97
C PHE A 205 -5.47 -11.45 22.78
N PHE A 206 -5.82 -11.09 21.56
CA PHE A 206 -6.33 -9.76 21.21
C PHE A 206 -7.65 -9.41 21.93
N GLN A 207 -8.58 -10.36 22.02
CA GLN A 207 -9.83 -10.15 22.76
C GLN A 207 -9.59 -9.90 24.26
N LYS A 208 -8.63 -10.65 24.84
CA LYS A 208 -8.22 -10.43 26.22
C LYS A 208 -7.56 -9.05 26.39
N ALA A 209 -6.66 -8.69 25.49
CA ALA A 209 -6.01 -7.39 25.51
C ALA A 209 -7.01 -6.22 25.50
N LYS A 210 -8.04 -6.30 24.65
CA LYS A 210 -9.12 -5.29 24.63
C LYS A 210 -9.86 -5.23 25.96
N ALA A 211 -10.20 -6.35 26.55
CA ALA A 211 -10.87 -6.41 27.85
C ALA A 211 -10.01 -5.81 28.96
N ASP A 212 -8.71 -6.12 29.00
CA ASP A 212 -7.78 -5.61 30.02
C ASP A 212 -7.54 -4.08 29.87
N ASN A 213 -7.71 -3.52 28.68
CA ASN A 213 -7.53 -2.09 28.39
C ASN A 213 -8.84 -1.29 28.27
N ASN A 214 -9.99 -1.85 28.61
CA ASN A 214 -11.31 -1.24 28.43
C ASN A 214 -11.46 -0.69 26.99
N ALA A 215 -11.12 -1.51 26.00
CA ALA A 215 -11.13 -1.15 24.60
C ALA A 215 -12.09 -2.02 23.79
N LEU A 216 -12.57 -1.47 22.68
CA LEU A 216 -13.38 -2.17 21.71
C LEU A 216 -12.92 -1.78 20.28
N ASP A 217 -13.18 -2.62 19.30
CA ASP A 217 -12.99 -2.29 17.90
C ASP A 217 -14.33 -2.25 17.13
N PHE A 218 -14.26 -1.95 15.83
CA PHE A 218 -15.45 -1.92 14.98
C PHE A 218 -16.14 -3.28 14.88
N GLY A 219 -15.39 -4.38 14.97
CA GLY A 219 -15.93 -5.73 15.00
C GLY A 219 -16.73 -6.01 16.25
N ASP A 220 -16.23 -5.57 17.41
CA ASP A 220 -16.94 -5.71 18.69
C ASP A 220 -18.26 -4.95 18.71
N MET A 221 -18.33 -3.74 18.12
CA MET A 221 -19.59 -2.99 18.04
C MET A 221 -20.69 -3.80 17.34
N ILE A 222 -20.33 -4.53 16.27
CA ILE A 222 -21.26 -5.36 15.52
C ILE A 222 -21.64 -6.61 16.33
N LEU A 223 -20.62 -7.30 16.89
CA LEU A 223 -20.81 -8.51 17.69
C LEU A 223 -21.67 -8.25 18.92
N ASP A 224 -21.35 -7.21 19.68
CA ASP A 224 -22.07 -6.87 20.92
C ASP A 224 -23.50 -6.41 20.63
N CYS A 225 -23.70 -5.61 19.58
CA CYS A 225 -25.03 -5.23 19.12
C CYS A 225 -25.88 -6.46 18.76
N PHE A 226 -25.30 -7.39 17.99
CA PHE A 226 -25.98 -8.64 17.65
C PHE A 226 -26.33 -9.46 18.89
N GLU A 227 -25.41 -9.61 19.85
CA GLU A 227 -25.61 -10.38 21.07
C GLU A 227 -26.66 -9.72 21.99
N VAL A 228 -26.66 -8.40 22.14
CA VAL A 228 -27.68 -7.65 22.91
C VAL A 228 -29.06 -7.87 22.30
N LEU A 229 -29.20 -7.72 21.00
CA LEU A 229 -30.48 -7.93 20.29
C LEU A 229 -30.96 -9.39 20.36
N LYS A 230 -30.03 -10.35 20.26
CA LYS A 230 -30.35 -11.79 20.30
C LYS A 230 -30.75 -12.26 21.72
N LYS A 231 -30.06 -11.79 22.77
CA LYS A 231 -30.26 -12.23 24.13
C LYS A 231 -31.44 -11.53 24.83
N SER A 232 -31.69 -10.25 24.50
CA SER A 232 -32.71 -9.45 25.19
C SER A 232 -33.96 -9.24 24.33
N GLN A 233 -34.97 -10.07 24.55
CA GLN A 233 -36.26 -9.95 23.84
C GLN A 233 -36.97 -8.60 24.10
N SER A 234 -36.75 -7.98 25.27
CA SER A 234 -37.31 -6.67 25.60
C SER A 234 -36.62 -5.56 24.76
N VAL A 235 -35.30 -5.60 24.63
CA VAL A 235 -34.55 -4.63 23.80
C VAL A 235 -34.91 -4.81 22.34
N LEU A 236 -34.94 -6.04 21.86
CA LEU A 236 -35.28 -6.34 20.47
C LEU A 236 -36.70 -5.84 20.13
N LYS A 237 -37.65 -6.02 21.04
CA LYS A 237 -39.00 -5.51 20.87
C LYS A 237 -39.03 -3.98 20.78
N GLN A 238 -38.31 -3.28 21.67
CA GLN A 238 -38.22 -1.82 21.64
C GLN A 238 -37.63 -1.30 20.33
N VAL A 239 -36.52 -1.91 19.88
CA VAL A 239 -35.85 -1.54 18.62
C VAL A 239 -36.75 -1.78 17.41
N ARG A 240 -37.53 -2.87 17.41
CA ARG A 240 -38.54 -3.14 16.37
C ARG A 240 -39.69 -2.14 16.38
N GLU A 241 -40.11 -1.69 17.54
CA GLU A 241 -41.19 -0.66 17.68
C GLU A 241 -40.66 0.72 17.27
N GLU A 242 -39.41 1.02 17.50
CA GLU A 242 -38.76 2.27 17.10
C GLU A 242 -38.50 2.30 15.59
N TYR A 243 -37.90 1.25 15.03
CA TYR A 243 -37.50 1.17 13.62
C TYR A 243 -38.40 0.19 12.84
N ARG A 244 -39.61 0.61 12.55
CA ARG A 244 -40.60 -0.21 11.82
C ARG A 244 -40.34 -0.26 10.32
N HIS A 245 -39.66 0.75 9.77
CA HIS A 245 -39.44 0.90 8.33
C HIS A 245 -37.94 1.02 8.06
N ILE A 246 -37.38 -0.03 7.48
CA ILE A 246 -35.95 -0.18 7.26
C ILE A 246 -35.63 0.07 5.78
N PHE A 247 -34.68 0.94 5.50
CA PHE A 247 -34.21 1.25 4.16
C PHE A 247 -32.69 1.04 4.12
N ILE A 248 -32.17 0.28 3.13
CA ILE A 248 -30.77 -0.04 3.01
C ILE A 248 -30.29 0.25 1.60
N ASP A 249 -29.29 1.14 1.47
CA ASP A 249 -28.60 1.39 0.21
C ASP A 249 -27.37 0.48 0.08
N GLU A 250 -26.98 0.17 -1.17
CA GLU A 250 -25.83 -0.69 -1.52
C GLU A 250 -25.86 -2.05 -0.78
N TYR A 251 -27.03 -2.68 -0.68
CA TYR A 251 -27.26 -3.91 0.10
C TYR A 251 -26.31 -5.07 -0.24
N GLN A 252 -25.78 -5.13 -1.47
CA GLN A 252 -24.81 -6.14 -1.89
C GLN A 252 -23.44 -6.02 -1.18
N ASP A 253 -23.15 -4.87 -0.56
CA ASP A 253 -21.87 -4.65 0.13
C ASP A 253 -21.90 -5.04 1.62
N ASN A 254 -23.06 -5.46 2.15
CA ASN A 254 -23.18 -5.93 3.52
C ASN A 254 -22.44 -7.26 3.75
N ASN A 255 -21.84 -7.42 4.92
CA ASN A 255 -21.32 -8.71 5.39
C ASN A 255 -22.43 -9.56 6.06
N TYR A 256 -22.07 -10.79 6.44
CA TYR A 256 -22.98 -11.74 7.08
C TYR A 256 -23.54 -11.19 8.41
N ALA A 257 -22.69 -10.62 9.26
CA ALA A 257 -23.08 -10.09 10.57
C ALA A 257 -24.13 -8.97 10.45
N LEU A 258 -23.92 -8.00 9.55
CA LEU A 258 -24.83 -6.90 9.30
C LEU A 258 -26.21 -7.39 8.84
N ASN A 259 -26.22 -8.38 7.95
CA ASN A 259 -27.49 -8.97 7.50
C ASN A 259 -28.22 -9.73 8.62
N LYS A 260 -27.48 -10.39 9.54
CA LYS A 260 -28.09 -11.04 10.70
C LYS A 260 -28.77 -10.02 11.64
N ILE A 261 -28.14 -8.86 11.87
CA ILE A 261 -28.72 -7.77 12.66
C ILE A 261 -30.02 -7.27 11.98
N VAL A 262 -29.96 -6.95 10.69
CA VAL A 262 -31.14 -6.51 9.93
C VAL A 262 -32.26 -7.55 10.01
N ASN A 263 -31.93 -8.83 9.82
CA ASN A 263 -32.91 -9.91 9.87
C ASN A 263 -33.53 -10.07 11.26
N LEU A 264 -32.80 -9.85 12.35
CA LEU A 264 -33.37 -9.84 13.71
C LEU A 264 -34.36 -8.69 13.87
N ILE A 265 -34.07 -7.50 13.38
CA ILE A 265 -34.95 -6.34 13.51
C ILE A 265 -36.20 -6.49 12.62
N ALA A 266 -36.03 -6.96 11.40
CA ALA A 266 -37.06 -7.06 10.37
C ALA A 266 -38.01 -8.26 10.52
N GLU A 267 -37.84 -9.14 11.51
CA GLU A 267 -38.67 -10.32 11.73
C GLU A 267 -40.15 -9.91 12.15
N ASN A 268 -41.16 -10.68 11.74
CA ASN A 268 -42.57 -10.58 12.09
C ASN A 268 -43.48 -9.51 11.41
N ASP A 269 -43.25 -9.08 10.25
CA ASP A 269 -44.00 -8.15 9.39
C ASP A 269 -43.11 -7.00 8.93
N PRO A 270 -42.12 -7.34 8.15
CA PRO A 270 -41.06 -6.38 7.81
C PRO A 270 -41.53 -5.36 6.77
N SER A 271 -41.49 -4.08 7.12
CA SER A 271 -41.41 -3.02 6.12
C SER A 271 -39.96 -2.71 5.81
N ILE A 272 -39.36 -3.48 4.92
CA ILE A 272 -37.96 -3.38 4.55
C ILE A 272 -37.79 -3.13 3.05
N THR A 273 -37.05 -2.11 2.70
CA THR A 273 -36.67 -1.81 1.31
C THR A 273 -35.17 -1.88 1.18
N VAL A 274 -34.67 -2.75 0.31
CA VAL A 274 -33.26 -2.86 -0.01
C VAL A 274 -32.99 -2.45 -1.46
N VAL A 275 -31.91 -1.71 -1.67
CA VAL A 275 -31.44 -1.32 -3.01
C VAL A 275 -30.05 -1.85 -3.21
N GLY A 276 -29.83 -2.55 -4.32
CA GLY A 276 -28.52 -3.14 -4.58
C GLY A 276 -28.30 -3.55 -6.03
N ASP A 277 -27.06 -3.86 -6.31
CA ASP A 277 -26.60 -4.40 -7.58
C ASP A 277 -25.51 -5.45 -7.35
N GLU A 278 -25.85 -6.72 -7.45
CA GLU A 278 -24.88 -7.82 -7.30
C GLU A 278 -23.73 -7.77 -8.31
N ASP A 279 -23.97 -7.16 -9.49
CA ASP A 279 -22.94 -6.93 -10.51
C ASP A 279 -21.93 -5.85 -10.07
N GLN A 280 -22.22 -5.08 -9.01
CA GLN A 280 -21.32 -4.10 -8.40
C GLN A 280 -20.78 -4.53 -7.02
N CYS A 281 -20.95 -5.80 -6.63
CA CYS A 281 -20.34 -6.36 -5.43
C CYS A 281 -18.85 -6.59 -5.66
N ILE A 282 -18.02 -5.64 -5.24
CA ILE A 282 -16.55 -5.64 -5.43
C ILE A 282 -15.77 -5.50 -4.11
N TYR A 283 -16.42 -5.66 -2.96
CA TYR A 283 -15.83 -5.53 -1.64
C TYR A 283 -15.83 -6.86 -0.86
N SER A 284 -15.74 -8.01 -1.56
CA SER A 284 -15.69 -9.32 -0.89
C SER A 284 -14.47 -9.46 0.03
N PHE A 285 -13.36 -8.76 -0.29
CA PHE A 285 -12.20 -8.67 0.59
C PHE A 285 -12.49 -7.94 1.92
N ARG A 286 -13.61 -7.20 2.03
CA ARG A 286 -14.17 -6.61 3.25
C ARG A 286 -15.35 -7.40 3.81
N GLY A 287 -15.57 -8.66 3.37
CA GLY A 287 -16.67 -9.49 3.82
C GLY A 287 -18.01 -9.28 3.13
N ALA A 288 -18.08 -8.42 2.10
CA ALA A 288 -19.29 -8.29 1.30
C ALA A 288 -19.71 -9.64 0.71
N ASN A 289 -21.00 -9.92 0.80
CA ASN A 289 -21.53 -11.22 0.44
C ASN A 289 -22.49 -11.10 -0.74
N TYR A 290 -22.12 -11.64 -1.88
CA TYR A 290 -22.97 -11.63 -3.07
C TYR A 290 -24.28 -12.46 -2.96
N TYR A 291 -24.38 -13.35 -1.96
CA TYR A 291 -25.61 -14.08 -1.64
C TYR A 291 -26.68 -13.23 -0.96
N ASN A 292 -26.39 -12.01 -0.53
CA ASN A 292 -27.34 -11.17 0.19
C ASN A 292 -28.67 -10.99 -0.56
N ILE A 293 -28.58 -10.79 -1.87
CA ILE A 293 -29.77 -10.62 -2.73
C ILE A 293 -30.57 -11.92 -2.82
N ALA A 294 -29.90 -13.05 -2.97
CA ALA A 294 -30.56 -14.37 -2.98
C ALA A 294 -31.16 -14.72 -1.60
N ASP A 295 -30.46 -14.41 -0.50
CA ASP A 295 -30.96 -14.63 0.87
C ASP A 295 -32.21 -13.80 1.14
N PHE A 296 -32.21 -12.53 0.74
CA PHE A 296 -33.38 -11.66 0.86
C PHE A 296 -34.56 -12.22 0.08
N ARG A 297 -34.35 -12.62 -1.17
CA ARG A 297 -35.40 -13.25 -2.00
C ARG A 297 -35.97 -14.48 -1.33
N ASN A 298 -35.14 -15.44 -0.94
CA ASN A 298 -35.54 -16.69 -0.31
C ASN A 298 -36.33 -16.47 0.99
N ARG A 299 -35.98 -15.41 1.73
CA ARG A 299 -36.68 -15.09 2.99
C ARG A 299 -38.04 -14.49 2.80
N TYR A 300 -38.21 -13.63 1.80
CA TYR A 300 -39.41 -12.82 1.68
C TYR A 300 -40.29 -13.10 0.47
N GLU A 301 -39.92 -13.96 -0.47
CA GLU A 301 -40.67 -14.24 -1.69
C GLU A 301 -42.09 -14.76 -1.43
N SER A 302 -42.34 -15.39 -0.29
CA SER A 302 -43.66 -15.86 0.11
C SER A 302 -44.51 -14.80 0.82
N HIS A 303 -43.98 -13.60 1.10
CA HIS A 303 -44.70 -12.53 1.78
C HIS A 303 -45.67 -11.86 0.82
N PRO A 304 -46.96 -11.56 1.23
CA PRO A 304 -47.99 -11.04 0.32
C PRO A 304 -47.61 -9.70 -0.32
N ASN A 305 -46.87 -8.86 0.37
CA ASN A 305 -46.40 -7.55 -0.14
C ASN A 305 -44.95 -7.59 -0.65
N TYR A 306 -44.41 -8.77 -0.91
CA TYR A 306 -43.08 -8.84 -1.52
C TYR A 306 -43.12 -8.37 -2.98
N ALA A 307 -42.14 -7.57 -3.34
CA ALA A 307 -41.88 -7.23 -4.74
C ALA A 307 -40.39 -7.14 -5.02
N GLU A 308 -40.02 -7.50 -6.25
CA GLU A 308 -38.70 -7.33 -6.81
C GLU A 308 -38.79 -6.47 -8.06
N ILE A 309 -38.22 -5.26 -8.03
CA ILE A 309 -38.37 -4.28 -9.11
C ILE A 309 -36.97 -4.00 -9.71
N PRO A 310 -36.74 -4.42 -10.95
CA PRO A 310 -35.46 -4.14 -11.63
C PRO A 310 -35.45 -2.70 -12.18
N LEU A 311 -34.40 -1.94 -11.88
CA LEU A 311 -34.15 -0.67 -12.55
C LEU A 311 -33.05 -0.89 -13.61
N VAL A 312 -33.45 -0.80 -14.88
CA VAL A 312 -32.57 -1.08 -16.02
C VAL A 312 -32.35 0.11 -16.94
N GLU A 313 -33.09 1.17 -16.76
CA GLU A 313 -32.93 2.40 -17.55
C GLU A 313 -31.79 3.25 -16.98
N ASN A 314 -30.70 3.33 -17.74
CA ASN A 314 -29.49 4.03 -17.37
C ASN A 314 -29.53 5.48 -17.86
N ARG A 315 -29.18 6.42 -16.96
CA ARG A 315 -29.12 7.86 -17.26
C ARG A 315 -27.69 8.37 -17.47
N ARG A 316 -26.70 7.50 -17.32
CA ARG A 316 -25.27 7.85 -17.30
C ARG A 316 -24.59 7.62 -18.65
N SER A 317 -24.62 6.40 -19.14
CA SER A 317 -23.78 5.92 -20.23
C SER A 317 -24.52 5.81 -21.55
N THR A 318 -23.80 5.93 -22.67
CA THR A 318 -24.34 5.64 -24.00
C THR A 318 -24.66 4.16 -24.18
N GLN A 319 -25.53 3.82 -25.16
CA GLN A 319 -25.94 2.43 -25.37
C GLN A 319 -24.76 1.53 -25.75
N GLU A 320 -23.79 2.05 -26.50
CA GLU A 320 -22.60 1.30 -26.94
C GLU A 320 -21.71 0.87 -25.75
N ILE A 321 -21.61 1.71 -24.73
CA ILE A 321 -20.90 1.37 -23.48
C ILE A 321 -21.70 0.33 -22.68
N LEU A 322 -23.03 0.49 -22.62
CA LEU A 322 -23.91 -0.44 -21.93
C LEU A 322 -23.93 -1.81 -22.60
N ASP A 323 -23.89 -1.87 -23.94
CA ASP A 323 -23.82 -3.14 -24.68
C ASP A 323 -22.52 -3.91 -24.33
N LEU A 324 -21.38 -3.22 -24.25
CA LEU A 324 -20.14 -3.83 -23.78
C LEU A 324 -20.25 -4.31 -22.32
N ALA A 325 -20.78 -3.46 -21.42
CA ALA A 325 -20.94 -3.81 -20.00
C ALA A 325 -21.90 -4.99 -19.80
N ASN A 326 -23.06 -4.99 -20.47
CA ASN A 326 -24.02 -6.08 -20.42
C ASN A 326 -23.38 -7.39 -20.92
N THR A 327 -22.64 -7.32 -22.01
CA THR A 327 -21.94 -8.47 -22.59
C THR A 327 -20.90 -9.02 -21.65
N ALA A 328 -20.03 -8.16 -21.10
CA ALA A 328 -18.96 -8.56 -20.18
C ALA A 328 -19.51 -9.24 -18.92
N ILE A 329 -20.55 -8.69 -18.30
CA ILE A 329 -21.09 -9.23 -17.04
C ILE A 329 -21.97 -10.46 -17.23
N SER A 330 -22.58 -10.65 -18.42
CA SER A 330 -23.48 -11.79 -18.71
C SER A 330 -22.77 -13.16 -18.62
N ILE A 331 -21.46 -13.19 -18.66
CA ILE A 331 -20.63 -14.41 -18.57
C ILE A 331 -20.65 -14.95 -17.13
N ASN A 332 -20.87 -14.13 -16.13
CA ASN A 332 -21.08 -14.59 -14.75
C ASN A 332 -22.45 -15.28 -14.64
N SER A 333 -22.45 -16.52 -14.13
CA SER A 333 -23.67 -17.34 -13.97
C SER A 333 -24.40 -17.11 -12.63
N ASP A 334 -23.70 -16.52 -11.65
CA ASP A 334 -24.19 -16.30 -10.27
C ASP A 334 -24.85 -14.93 -10.06
N ARG A 335 -25.73 -14.55 -11.00
CA ARG A 335 -26.37 -13.23 -11.01
C ARG A 335 -27.83 -13.31 -11.47
N THR A 336 -28.63 -12.34 -11.03
CA THR A 336 -29.98 -12.11 -11.57
C THR A 336 -29.84 -11.45 -12.95
N PRO A 337 -30.33 -12.06 -14.03
CA PRO A 337 -30.19 -11.50 -15.37
C PRO A 337 -30.89 -10.13 -15.48
N LYS A 338 -30.13 -9.11 -15.86
CA LYS A 338 -30.65 -7.78 -16.20
C LYS A 338 -29.83 -7.20 -17.36
N VAL A 339 -30.48 -6.40 -18.20
CA VAL A 339 -29.86 -5.75 -19.36
C VAL A 339 -30.09 -4.26 -19.24
N LEU A 340 -29.01 -3.51 -19.06
CA LEU A 340 -29.09 -2.04 -18.97
C LEU A 340 -29.37 -1.44 -20.35
N LYS A 341 -30.23 -0.42 -20.37
CA LYS A 341 -30.64 0.32 -21.58
C LYS A 341 -30.49 1.81 -21.31
N CYS A 342 -29.97 2.53 -22.31
CA CYS A 342 -29.95 3.98 -22.27
C CYS A 342 -31.36 4.54 -22.31
N LEU A 343 -31.64 5.60 -21.55
CA LEU A 343 -32.91 6.32 -21.66
C LEU A 343 -33.09 6.97 -23.03
N PRO A 344 -34.30 6.97 -23.61
CA PRO A 344 -34.58 7.57 -24.92
C PRO A 344 -34.20 9.05 -25.03
N GLU A 345 -34.28 9.79 -23.92
CA GLU A 345 -33.93 11.22 -23.84
C GLU A 345 -32.39 11.45 -23.94
N ASN A 346 -31.57 10.46 -23.57
CA ASN A 346 -30.11 10.46 -23.66
C ASN A 346 -29.61 9.63 -24.85
N SER A 347 -30.48 9.18 -25.75
CA SER A 347 -30.18 8.28 -26.86
C SER A 347 -29.34 8.90 -27.99
N GLN A 348 -28.48 9.88 -27.68
CA GLN A 348 -27.39 10.23 -28.60
C GLN A 348 -26.50 9.00 -28.72
N SER A 349 -26.46 8.41 -29.90
CA SER A 349 -25.50 7.37 -30.25
C SER A 349 -24.08 7.85 -29.90
N GLY A 350 -23.41 7.14 -29.02
CA GLY A 350 -22.02 7.39 -28.66
C GLY A 350 -21.06 6.65 -29.61
N PRO A 351 -19.77 6.93 -29.53
CA PRO A 351 -18.77 6.11 -30.19
C PRO A 351 -18.73 4.72 -29.52
N LYS A 352 -18.46 3.69 -30.31
CA LYS A 352 -18.14 2.36 -29.73
C LYS A 352 -16.93 2.44 -28.81
N PRO A 353 -16.91 1.69 -27.68
CA PRO A 353 -15.71 1.50 -26.89
C PRO A 353 -14.54 1.02 -27.76
N LYS A 354 -13.34 1.52 -27.50
CA LYS A 354 -12.15 1.17 -28.27
C LYS A 354 -11.26 0.23 -27.49
N TRP A 355 -10.89 -0.89 -28.10
CA TRP A 355 -9.85 -1.78 -27.64
C TRP A 355 -8.57 -1.53 -28.43
N ILE A 356 -7.56 -0.94 -27.78
CA ILE A 356 -6.28 -0.56 -28.38
C ILE A 356 -5.23 -1.60 -27.99
N GLN A 357 -4.73 -2.32 -28.98
CA GLN A 357 -3.75 -3.37 -28.79
C GLN A 357 -2.34 -2.75 -28.66
N ALA A 358 -1.83 -2.73 -27.43
CA ALA A 358 -0.53 -2.16 -27.07
C ALA A 358 0.07 -2.92 -25.88
N ASP A 359 1.39 -3.10 -25.85
CA ASP A 359 2.06 -3.60 -24.64
C ASP A 359 2.12 -2.51 -23.54
N LYS A 360 2.74 -2.84 -22.38
CA LYS A 360 2.78 -1.90 -21.25
C LYS A 360 3.54 -0.61 -21.61
N GLN A 361 4.69 -0.71 -22.27
CA GLN A 361 5.49 0.46 -22.63
C GLN A 361 4.79 1.28 -23.72
N GLU A 362 4.28 0.62 -24.74
CA GLU A 362 3.49 1.25 -25.78
C GLU A 362 2.26 1.96 -25.21
N THR A 363 1.59 1.37 -24.20
CA THR A 363 0.46 1.99 -23.53
C THR A 363 0.88 3.26 -22.78
N LEU A 364 2.01 3.24 -22.06
CA LEU A 364 2.54 4.41 -21.36
C LEU A 364 2.91 5.55 -22.32
N ASP A 365 3.41 5.22 -23.51
CA ASP A 365 3.76 6.20 -24.54
C ASP A 365 2.52 6.74 -25.27
N ALA A 366 1.45 5.92 -25.41
CA ALA A 366 0.21 6.29 -26.11
C ALA A 366 -0.77 7.06 -25.23
N LEU A 367 -0.79 6.78 -23.94
CA LEU A 367 -1.75 7.36 -22.99
C LEU A 367 -1.72 8.90 -22.99
N PRO A 368 -0.56 9.57 -22.85
CA PRO A 368 -0.50 11.03 -22.92
C PRO A 368 -0.96 11.56 -24.29
N LYS A 369 -0.57 10.91 -25.39
CA LYS A 369 -0.94 11.31 -26.75
C LYS A 369 -2.45 11.24 -26.99
N LEU A 370 -3.10 10.18 -26.50
CA LEU A 370 -4.55 10.05 -26.56
C LEU A 370 -5.24 11.18 -25.79
N ILE A 371 -4.79 11.47 -24.56
CA ILE A 371 -5.36 12.53 -23.73
C ILE A 371 -5.20 13.89 -24.41
N HIS A 372 -4.01 14.20 -24.93
CA HIS A 372 -3.79 15.44 -25.68
C HIS A 372 -4.68 15.53 -26.93
N SER A 373 -4.88 14.42 -27.67
CA SER A 373 -5.78 14.39 -28.81
C SER A 373 -7.24 14.69 -28.42
N LEU A 374 -7.72 14.06 -27.34
CA LEU A 374 -9.09 14.28 -26.84
C LEU A 374 -9.34 15.73 -26.43
N VAL A 375 -8.36 16.35 -25.76
CA VAL A 375 -8.45 17.74 -25.32
C VAL A 375 -8.28 18.70 -26.52
N ASN A 376 -7.33 18.43 -27.43
CA ASN A 376 -7.13 19.21 -28.64
C ASN A 376 -8.35 19.23 -29.58
N ASP A 377 -9.00 18.07 -29.73
CA ASP A 377 -10.21 17.93 -30.54
C ASP A 377 -11.45 18.53 -29.87
N GLY A 378 -11.34 19.06 -28.66
CA GLY A 378 -12.46 19.61 -27.88
C GLY A 378 -13.47 18.55 -27.42
N LYS A 379 -13.07 17.28 -27.41
CA LYS A 379 -13.93 16.16 -26.98
C LYS A 379 -14.09 16.05 -25.48
N ALA A 380 -13.07 16.50 -24.72
CA ALA A 380 -13.04 16.48 -23.27
C ALA A 380 -12.13 17.58 -22.72
N LEU A 381 -12.36 18.01 -21.49
CA LEU A 381 -11.39 18.73 -20.66
C LEU A 381 -10.55 17.72 -19.87
N TYR A 382 -9.41 18.15 -19.31
CA TYR A 382 -8.61 17.25 -18.46
C TYR A 382 -9.43 16.67 -17.31
N GLY A 383 -10.26 17.47 -16.64
CA GLY A 383 -11.10 17.01 -15.53
C GLY A 383 -12.25 16.07 -15.92
N ASP A 384 -12.56 15.97 -17.21
CA ASP A 384 -13.56 15.03 -17.75
C ASP A 384 -12.98 13.61 -17.91
N ILE A 385 -11.66 13.43 -17.76
CA ILE A 385 -10.94 12.21 -18.06
C ILE A 385 -10.55 11.49 -16.78
N ALA A 386 -10.90 10.21 -16.67
CA ALA A 386 -10.42 9.32 -15.63
C ALA A 386 -9.57 8.18 -16.21
N VAL A 387 -8.41 7.94 -15.61
CA VAL A 387 -7.56 6.77 -15.89
C VAL A 387 -7.73 5.79 -14.74
N LEU A 388 -8.34 4.64 -15.04
CA LEU A 388 -8.73 3.65 -14.04
C LEU A 388 -7.88 2.39 -14.16
N SER A 389 -7.21 2.00 -13.08
CA SER A 389 -6.37 0.80 -13.03
C SER A 389 -6.82 -0.16 -11.93
N ARG A 390 -6.43 -1.46 -12.06
CA ARG A 390 -6.79 -2.48 -11.06
C ARG A 390 -5.96 -2.35 -9.78
N GLY A 391 -4.71 -1.95 -9.90
CA GLY A 391 -3.78 -1.89 -8.78
C GLY A 391 -2.92 -0.62 -8.80
N TRP A 392 -2.43 -0.27 -7.63
CA TRP A 392 -1.70 0.97 -7.36
C TRP A 392 -0.43 1.16 -8.21
N GLY A 393 0.39 0.11 -8.42
CA GLY A 393 1.59 0.22 -9.25
C GLY A 393 1.29 0.68 -10.68
N ASN A 394 0.13 0.31 -11.22
CA ASN A 394 -0.30 0.76 -12.55
C ASN A 394 -0.86 2.19 -12.53
N VAL A 395 -1.46 2.63 -11.44
CA VAL A 395 -1.91 4.02 -11.24
C VAL A 395 -0.70 4.95 -11.25
N THR A 396 0.34 4.62 -10.48
CA THR A 396 1.58 5.39 -10.42
C THR A 396 2.28 5.45 -11.78
N ASP A 397 2.44 4.31 -12.47
CA ASP A 397 3.07 4.27 -13.80
C ASP A 397 2.32 5.17 -14.82
N ALA A 398 0.98 5.14 -14.81
CA ALA A 398 0.17 5.97 -15.69
C ALA A 398 0.32 7.46 -15.37
N ALA A 399 0.33 7.80 -14.10
CA ALA A 399 0.49 9.17 -13.63
C ALA A 399 1.86 9.74 -14.00
N ASP A 400 2.94 8.99 -13.76
CA ASP A 400 4.30 9.38 -14.13
C ASP A 400 4.44 9.63 -15.63
N ALA A 401 3.82 8.79 -16.47
CA ALA A 401 3.84 8.98 -17.92
C ALA A 401 3.13 10.27 -18.35
N MET A 402 2.02 10.59 -17.72
CA MET A 402 1.25 11.82 -18.00
C MET A 402 1.97 13.07 -17.50
N GLN A 403 2.55 13.03 -16.29
CA GLN A 403 3.31 14.16 -15.73
C GLN A 403 4.55 14.50 -16.59
N LYS A 404 5.29 13.49 -17.05
CA LYS A 404 6.41 13.67 -18.00
C LYS A 404 5.99 14.36 -19.30
N SER A 405 4.73 14.24 -19.67
CA SER A 405 4.13 14.89 -20.85
C SER A 405 3.38 16.18 -20.52
N ALA A 406 3.65 16.78 -19.34
CA ALA A 406 3.03 18.00 -18.85
C ALA A 406 1.49 17.99 -18.80
N ILE A 407 0.87 16.80 -18.59
CA ILE A 407 -0.57 16.66 -18.34
C ILE A 407 -0.82 16.88 -16.85
N PRO A 408 -1.73 17.77 -16.46
CA PRO A 408 -2.10 17.92 -15.06
C PRO A 408 -2.84 16.67 -14.60
N VAL A 409 -2.36 16.04 -13.53
CA VAL A 409 -2.95 14.83 -12.95
C VAL A 409 -3.36 15.08 -11.51
N ASP A 410 -4.51 14.52 -11.14
CA ASP A 410 -5.00 14.44 -9.78
C ASP A 410 -4.94 12.97 -9.36
N ILE A 411 -3.94 12.64 -8.53
CA ILE A 411 -3.73 11.31 -8.00
C ILE A 411 -4.17 11.35 -6.54
N HIS A 412 -5.17 10.59 -6.18
CA HIS A 412 -5.59 10.45 -4.78
C HIS A 412 -4.64 9.55 -3.98
N ILE A 413 -3.31 9.71 -4.16
CA ILE A 413 -2.30 8.87 -3.50
C ILE A 413 -1.03 9.65 -3.17
N GLU A 414 -1.12 10.66 -2.39
CA GLU A 414 0.01 10.90 -1.50
C GLU A 414 -0.23 10.05 -0.26
N LYS A 415 0.70 9.18 0.05
CA LYS A 415 0.72 8.54 1.36
C LYS A 415 1.05 9.62 2.38
N PHE A 416 0.31 9.66 3.46
CA PHE A 416 0.48 10.64 4.52
C PHE A 416 1.95 10.81 4.95
N PHE A 417 2.66 9.68 5.14
CA PHE A 417 4.06 9.67 5.55
C PHE A 417 5.07 10.05 4.42
N ASP A 418 4.61 10.21 3.18
CA ASP A 418 5.45 10.67 2.08
C ASP A 418 5.39 12.19 1.91
N VAL A 419 4.43 12.86 2.56
CA VAL A 419 4.29 14.32 2.50
C VAL A 419 5.46 15.04 3.21
N PRO A 420 6.09 16.05 2.58
CA PRO A 420 7.27 16.72 3.13
C PRO A 420 7.12 17.20 4.57
N ILE A 421 5.99 17.84 4.91
CA ILE A 421 5.74 18.37 6.25
C ILE A 421 5.73 17.27 7.32
N VAL A 422 5.17 16.10 7.02
CA VAL A 422 5.14 14.95 7.95
C VAL A 422 6.56 14.46 8.20
N LYS A 423 7.35 14.32 7.13
CA LYS A 423 8.77 13.94 7.22
C LYS A 423 9.59 14.96 8.01
N ASP A 424 9.28 16.24 7.88
CA ASP A 424 9.98 17.32 8.62
C ASP A 424 9.66 17.24 10.11
N VAL A 425 8.40 17.05 10.48
CA VAL A 425 7.99 16.88 11.90
C VAL A 425 8.67 15.66 12.52
N LEU A 426 8.67 14.53 11.83
CA LEU A 426 9.33 13.31 12.29
C LEU A 426 10.86 13.52 12.41
N ALA A 427 11.49 14.14 11.41
CA ALA A 427 12.92 14.43 11.46
C ALA A 427 13.31 15.30 12.67
N TRP A 428 12.53 16.35 12.98
CA TRP A 428 12.75 17.13 14.17
C TRP A 428 12.59 16.31 15.46
N GLY A 429 11.56 15.46 15.53
CA GLY A 429 11.34 14.57 16.67
C GLY A 429 12.54 13.65 16.91
N HIS A 430 12.99 12.94 15.88
CA HIS A 430 14.16 12.03 15.95
C HIS A 430 15.46 12.76 16.32
N LEU A 431 15.66 13.98 15.79
CA LEU A 431 16.83 14.77 16.15
C LEU A 431 16.82 15.18 17.63
N ILE A 432 15.65 15.54 18.17
CA ILE A 432 15.51 15.96 19.56
C ILE A 432 15.66 14.77 20.53
N CYS A 433 15.11 13.60 20.17
CA CYS A 433 15.27 12.36 20.94
C CYS A 433 16.68 11.76 20.80
N LYS A 434 17.45 12.16 19.79
CA LYS A 434 18.80 11.66 19.47
C LYS A 434 18.84 10.15 19.27
N ASP A 435 17.81 9.60 18.67
CA ASP A 435 17.69 8.17 18.38
C ASP A 435 18.51 7.74 17.14
N ASP A 436 18.33 6.52 16.69
CA ASP A 436 19.06 5.95 15.56
C ASP A 436 18.83 6.65 14.21
N HIS A 437 17.75 7.46 14.08
CA HIS A 437 17.45 8.24 12.89
C HIS A 437 17.99 9.68 12.95
N ALA A 438 18.56 10.11 14.08
CA ALA A 438 18.96 11.49 14.32
C ALA A 438 19.95 12.05 13.28
N ASP A 439 20.87 11.24 12.77
CA ASP A 439 21.84 11.65 11.75
C ASP A 439 21.18 11.93 10.38
N ILE A 440 20.23 11.06 9.97
CA ILE A 440 19.47 11.23 8.72
C ILE A 440 18.54 12.44 8.85
N ALA A 441 17.93 12.57 10.01
CA ALA A 441 17.06 13.71 10.36
C ALA A 441 17.82 15.03 10.32
N LEU A 442 19.01 15.10 10.90
CA LEU A 442 19.88 16.28 10.86
C LEU A 442 20.27 16.64 9.42
N PHE A 443 20.59 15.64 8.59
CA PHE A 443 20.90 15.88 7.18
C PHE A 443 19.71 16.52 6.45
N ARG A 444 18.50 16.03 6.67
CA ARG A 444 17.26 16.59 6.08
C ARG A 444 17.06 18.03 6.51
N ILE A 445 17.13 18.32 7.81
CA ILE A 445 16.93 19.67 8.37
C ILE A 445 17.99 20.65 7.85
N LEU A 446 19.25 20.25 7.78
CA LEU A 446 20.33 21.08 7.26
C LEU A 446 20.17 21.34 5.76
N ARG A 447 19.77 20.33 4.99
CA ARG A 447 19.54 20.46 3.53
C ARG A 447 18.49 21.54 3.23
N GLU A 448 17.41 21.58 4.02
CA GLU A 448 16.37 22.58 3.87
C GLU A 448 16.86 24.00 4.21
N ARG A 449 17.69 24.13 5.23
CA ARG A 449 18.13 25.44 5.76
C ARG A 449 19.37 26.01 5.07
N LEU A 450 20.35 25.16 4.76
CA LEU A 450 21.67 25.58 4.23
C LEU A 450 21.86 25.20 2.76
N GLY A 451 20.93 24.44 2.19
CA GLY A 451 21.06 23.87 0.87
C GLY A 451 21.97 22.63 0.84
N GLU A 452 21.89 21.91 -0.27
CA GLU A 452 22.48 20.59 -0.40
C GLU A 452 24.02 20.58 -0.35
N SER A 453 24.66 21.54 -1.01
CA SER A 453 26.13 21.64 -1.08
C SER A 453 26.77 21.85 0.30
N SER A 454 26.23 22.80 1.08
CA SER A 454 26.74 23.09 2.43
C SER A 454 26.51 21.92 3.39
N THR A 455 25.34 21.30 3.34
CA THR A 455 25.00 20.13 4.15
C THR A 455 25.93 18.95 3.85
N ARG A 456 26.18 18.66 2.59
CA ARG A 456 27.12 17.63 2.15
C ARG A 456 28.53 17.89 2.68
N SER A 457 29.04 19.11 2.53
CA SER A 457 30.35 19.49 3.02
C SER A 457 30.45 19.28 4.54
N PHE A 458 29.42 19.67 5.29
CA PHE A 458 29.36 19.46 6.73
C PHE A 458 29.44 17.97 7.10
N PHE A 459 28.64 17.09 6.49
CA PHE A 459 28.64 15.66 6.80
C PHE A 459 29.94 14.96 6.38
N GLN A 460 30.57 15.41 5.29
CA GLN A 460 31.89 14.91 4.90
C GLN A 460 32.98 15.23 5.92
N GLN A 461 32.95 16.46 6.47
CA GLN A 461 33.90 16.91 7.51
C GLN A 461 33.62 16.19 8.84
N MET A 462 32.35 15.98 9.19
CA MET A 462 31.92 15.37 10.44
C MET A 462 31.70 13.83 10.31
N ASN A 463 32.35 13.20 9.34
CA ASN A 463 32.26 11.75 9.14
C ASN A 463 32.77 10.99 10.39
N ARG A 464 32.00 9.98 10.83
CA ARG A 464 32.30 9.15 12.02
C ARG A 464 32.23 9.88 13.37
N THR A 465 31.63 11.04 13.47
CA THR A 465 31.36 11.72 14.74
C THR A 465 29.95 11.40 15.21
N THR A 466 29.73 11.55 16.52
CA THR A 466 28.40 11.37 17.14
C THR A 466 27.48 12.53 16.79
N ILE A 467 26.17 12.35 17.01
CA ILE A 467 25.17 13.42 16.80
C ILE A 467 25.47 14.61 17.71
N ASP A 468 25.90 14.37 18.95
CA ASP A 468 26.26 15.44 19.89
C ASP A 468 27.44 16.26 19.40
N GLU A 469 28.49 15.62 18.87
CA GLU A 469 29.65 16.32 18.28
C GLU A 469 29.24 17.15 17.06
N LYS A 470 28.31 16.66 16.23
CA LYS A 470 27.75 17.42 15.10
C LYS A 470 27.00 18.67 15.55
N LEU A 471 26.13 18.53 16.57
CA LEU A 471 25.37 19.64 17.15
C LEU A 471 26.30 20.67 17.82
N ASP A 472 27.35 20.21 18.54
CA ASP A 472 28.35 21.08 19.11
C ASP A 472 29.11 21.88 18.04
N GLN A 473 29.44 21.26 16.91
CA GLN A 473 30.10 21.94 15.80
C GLN A 473 29.17 23.00 15.18
N LEU A 474 27.91 22.68 14.96
CA LEU A 474 26.91 23.66 14.47
C LEU A 474 26.73 24.82 15.46
N ASN A 475 26.71 24.55 16.75
CA ASN A 475 26.62 25.61 17.76
C ASN A 475 27.84 26.55 17.76
N LYS A 476 29.05 26.05 17.46
CA LYS A 476 30.26 26.88 17.28
C LYS A 476 30.12 27.82 16.06
N SER A 477 29.47 27.35 14.99
CA SER A 477 29.20 28.15 13.77
C SER A 477 27.92 28.99 13.85
N LYS A 478 27.28 29.10 15.01
CA LYS A 478 26.02 29.81 15.21
C LYS A 478 26.05 31.27 14.76
N ASN A 479 27.20 31.93 14.87
CA ASN A 479 27.37 33.37 14.49
C ASN A 479 27.65 33.57 12.99
N GLU A 480 27.83 32.50 12.22
CA GLU A 480 28.17 32.57 10.80
C GLU A 480 26.94 32.62 9.89
N SER A 481 25.78 32.14 10.37
CA SER A 481 24.51 32.09 9.62
C SER A 481 23.30 32.28 10.54
N GLU A 482 22.37 33.14 10.15
CA GLU A 482 21.09 33.33 10.84
C GLU A 482 20.25 32.03 10.86
N ASP A 483 20.28 31.29 9.78
CA ASP A 483 19.58 29.99 9.68
C ASP A 483 20.14 28.96 10.67
N ILE A 484 21.48 28.87 10.83
CA ILE A 484 22.11 28.02 11.85
C ILE A 484 21.74 28.52 13.25
N ALA A 485 21.78 29.80 13.49
CA ALA A 485 21.43 30.37 14.80
C ALA A 485 19.98 30.07 15.18
N SER A 486 19.06 30.25 14.25
CA SER A 486 17.63 29.94 14.43
C SER A 486 17.43 28.45 14.72
N MET A 487 18.06 27.57 13.94
CA MET A 487 17.97 26.14 14.11
C MET A 487 18.50 25.66 15.48
N ILE A 488 19.68 26.11 15.89
CA ILE A 488 20.28 25.77 17.18
C ILE A 488 19.43 26.29 18.33
N ASN A 489 18.85 27.50 18.22
CA ASN A 489 17.92 28.00 19.23
C ASN A 489 16.69 27.12 19.35
N SER A 490 16.09 26.69 18.22
CA SER A 490 14.96 25.77 18.20
C SER A 490 15.31 24.42 18.85
N ILE A 491 16.45 23.81 18.46
CA ILE A 491 16.93 22.56 19.08
C ILE A 491 17.08 22.73 20.58
N THR A 492 17.74 23.80 21.05
CA THR A 492 17.97 24.06 22.48
C THR A 492 16.63 24.21 23.23
N THR A 493 15.67 24.92 22.65
CA THR A 493 14.33 25.12 23.24
C THR A 493 13.58 23.80 23.35
N LEU A 494 13.58 23.00 22.28
CA LEU A 494 12.89 21.71 22.24
C LEU A 494 13.52 20.68 23.18
N GLN A 495 14.87 20.63 23.26
CA GLN A 495 15.56 19.77 24.23
C GLN A 495 15.23 20.17 25.66
N HIS A 496 15.17 21.48 25.96
CA HIS A 496 14.75 21.91 27.31
C HIS A 496 13.29 21.55 27.63
N SER A 497 12.41 21.53 26.61
CA SER A 497 11.04 21.10 26.76
C SER A 497 10.96 19.58 26.98
N LEU A 498 11.78 18.79 26.30
CA LEU A 498 11.91 17.36 26.51
C LEU A 498 12.41 17.04 27.93
N ASP A 499 13.43 17.77 28.44
CA ASP A 499 13.94 17.63 29.81
C ASP A 499 12.85 17.91 30.86
N LYS A 500 11.90 18.81 30.57
CA LYS A 500 10.73 19.08 31.41
C LYS A 500 9.64 18.02 31.32
N LYS A 501 9.84 16.97 30.51
CA LYS A 501 8.87 15.89 30.27
C LYS A 501 7.50 16.42 29.78
N LEU A 502 7.52 17.36 28.84
CA LEU A 502 6.29 17.78 28.17
C LEU A 502 5.67 16.57 27.43
N LYS A 503 4.35 16.55 27.33
CA LYS A 503 3.60 15.51 26.63
C LYS A 503 3.86 15.54 25.14
N ALA A 504 3.57 14.43 24.46
CA ALA A 504 3.80 14.28 23.03
C ALA A 504 3.09 15.36 22.20
N ASP A 505 1.85 15.72 22.51
CA ASP A 505 1.08 16.74 21.79
C ASP A 505 1.69 18.15 21.94
N GLU A 506 2.12 18.51 23.16
CA GLU A 506 2.82 19.76 23.44
C GLU A 506 4.16 19.83 22.68
N MET A 507 4.90 18.71 22.64
CA MET A 507 6.18 18.61 21.91
C MET A 507 5.98 18.71 20.41
N VAL A 508 5.01 17.99 19.84
CA VAL A 508 4.69 18.04 18.40
C VAL A 508 4.23 19.43 17.99
N TRP A 509 3.41 20.12 18.81
CA TRP A 509 3.03 21.49 18.57
C TRP A 509 4.24 22.44 18.57
N GLN A 510 5.20 22.27 19.49
CA GLN A 510 6.43 23.08 19.53
C GLN A 510 7.33 22.78 18.32
N ILE A 511 7.42 21.52 17.89
CA ILE A 511 8.15 21.15 16.66
C ILE A 511 7.55 21.86 15.45
N LEU A 512 6.24 21.78 15.25
CA LEU A 512 5.53 22.46 14.16
C LEU A 512 5.78 23.98 14.18
N SER A 513 5.81 24.57 15.37
CA SER A 513 6.09 26.00 15.54
C SER A 513 7.56 26.39 15.25
N SER A 514 8.46 25.40 15.28
CA SER A 514 9.91 25.58 15.02
C SER A 514 10.28 25.36 13.56
N LEU A 515 9.35 24.86 12.72
CA LEU A 515 9.57 24.70 11.29
C LEU A 515 9.79 26.07 10.62
N LYS A 516 10.55 26.06 9.53
CA LYS A 516 10.87 27.31 8.83
C LYS A 516 9.59 28.04 8.37
N GLU A 517 9.57 29.37 8.48
CA GLU A 517 8.42 30.19 8.06
C GLU A 517 7.97 29.94 6.60
N SER A 518 8.92 29.55 5.72
CA SER A 518 8.61 29.17 4.34
C SER A 518 7.73 27.92 4.23
N THR A 519 7.73 27.04 5.24
CA THR A 519 7.02 25.77 5.21
C THR A 519 5.60 25.88 5.79
N LEU A 520 5.40 26.65 6.85
CA LEU A 520 4.11 26.71 7.55
C LEU A 520 3.59 28.14 7.81
N VAL A 521 4.43 29.05 8.30
CA VAL A 521 3.97 30.33 8.82
C VAL A 521 3.69 31.34 7.70
N THR A 522 4.43 31.28 6.61
CA THR A 522 4.14 32.08 5.42
C THR A 522 2.82 31.66 4.76
N ALA A 523 2.48 30.36 4.85
CA ALA A 523 1.19 29.86 4.39
C ALA A 523 0.00 30.40 5.20
N ILE A 524 0.18 30.72 6.48
CA ILE A 524 -0.88 31.30 7.31
C ILE A 524 -1.05 32.80 7.05
N ARG A 525 -0.01 33.51 6.63
CA ARG A 525 -0.04 34.97 6.51
C ARG A 525 -0.33 35.49 5.12
N ASN A 526 0.13 34.86 4.07
CA ASN A 526 0.01 35.45 2.73
C ASN A 526 0.02 34.43 1.61
N GLU A 527 -0.58 33.50 1.29
CA GLU A 527 -0.53 32.92 -0.07
C GLU A 527 -0.41 31.41 -0.24
N TYR A 528 -1.39 30.93 -0.83
CA TYR A 528 -1.77 29.54 -0.91
C TYR A 528 -1.36 28.87 -2.23
N ARG A 529 -0.13 28.38 -2.35
CA ARG A 529 0.17 27.35 -3.34
C ARG A 529 -0.47 26.02 -2.92
N TYR A 530 -0.84 25.18 -3.87
CA TYR A 530 -1.43 23.86 -3.60
C TYR A 530 -0.57 23.05 -2.62
N ALA A 531 0.76 23.00 -2.87
CA ALA A 531 1.71 22.33 -1.99
C ALA A 531 1.69 22.85 -0.54
N GLN A 532 1.48 24.13 -0.34
CA GLN A 532 1.39 24.74 1.00
C GLN A 532 0.06 24.41 1.69
N ARG A 533 -1.05 24.38 0.94
CA ARG A 533 -2.34 23.91 1.46
C ARG A 533 -2.30 22.44 1.82
N LEU A 534 -1.62 21.63 1.00
CA LEU A 534 -1.39 20.22 1.26
C LEU A 534 -0.58 20.04 2.55
N ASN A 535 0.52 20.78 2.72
CA ASN A 535 1.33 20.76 3.93
C ASN A 535 0.52 21.18 5.15
N LEU A 536 -0.30 22.24 5.06
CA LEU A 536 -1.13 22.69 6.16
C LEU A 536 -2.21 21.68 6.54
N ALA A 537 -2.88 21.07 5.55
CA ALA A 537 -3.87 20.03 5.79
C ALA A 537 -3.23 18.80 6.47
N ASN A 538 -2.02 18.42 6.05
CA ASN A 538 -1.31 17.28 6.64
C ASN A 538 -0.63 17.62 7.97
N ALA A 539 -0.23 18.85 8.23
CA ALA A 539 0.14 19.30 9.58
C ALA A 539 -1.04 19.19 10.56
N GLY A 540 -2.26 19.55 10.11
CA GLY A 540 -3.49 19.34 10.87
C GLY A 540 -3.75 17.86 11.14
N GLU A 541 -3.48 16.98 10.17
CA GLU A 541 -3.63 15.53 10.37
C GLU A 541 -2.56 14.94 11.30
N VAL A 542 -1.32 15.45 11.29
CA VAL A 542 -0.32 15.09 12.31
C VAL A 542 -0.85 15.41 13.71
N LEU A 543 -1.40 16.60 13.91
CA LEU A 543 -1.98 17.00 15.21
C LEU A 543 -3.17 16.13 15.61
N ASN A 544 -4.04 15.82 14.65
CA ASN A 544 -5.20 14.95 14.87
C ASN A 544 -4.79 13.53 15.32
N LEU A 545 -3.81 12.93 14.64
CA LEU A 545 -3.25 11.63 15.03
C LEU A 545 -2.55 11.69 16.39
N THR A 546 -1.85 12.79 16.67
CA THR A 546 -1.18 13.01 17.96
C THR A 546 -2.20 13.13 19.08
N GLU A 547 -3.27 13.90 18.89
CA GLU A 547 -4.37 14.02 19.86
C GLU A 547 -5.06 12.69 20.11
N GLN A 548 -5.34 11.94 19.06
CA GLN A 548 -5.91 10.59 19.18
C GLN A 548 -5.01 9.64 19.97
N PHE A 549 -3.70 9.73 19.79
CA PHE A 549 -2.72 8.91 20.52
C PHE A 549 -2.65 9.31 21.99
N VAL A 550 -2.50 10.59 22.30
CA VAL A 550 -2.38 11.13 23.67
C VAL A 550 -3.69 10.96 24.46
N ASN A 551 -4.86 11.04 23.82
CA ASN A 551 -6.14 10.81 24.49
C ASN A 551 -6.30 9.39 25.05
N LYS A 552 -5.56 8.42 24.53
CA LYS A 552 -5.56 7.01 25.01
C LYS A 552 -4.62 6.81 26.18
N ASP A 553 -3.47 7.45 26.16
CA ASP A 553 -2.51 7.47 27.24
C ASP A 553 -1.94 8.90 27.40
N PRO A 554 -2.47 9.68 28.35
CA PRO A 554 -2.06 11.06 28.56
C PRO A 554 -0.61 11.26 29.03
N ASP A 555 0.08 10.21 29.45
CA ASP A 555 1.46 10.29 29.95
C ASP A 555 2.51 9.93 28.89
N THR A 556 2.09 9.80 27.60
CA THR A 556 2.99 9.46 26.48
C THR A 556 4.06 10.53 26.22
N SER A 557 5.29 10.05 26.05
CA SER A 557 6.43 10.88 25.68
C SER A 557 6.53 11.12 24.17
N LEU A 558 7.40 12.04 23.76
CA LEU A 558 7.75 12.22 22.33
C LEU A 558 8.34 10.95 21.71
N GLY A 559 9.12 10.16 22.49
CA GLY A 559 9.68 8.90 22.02
C GLY A 559 8.61 7.86 21.70
N ASP A 560 7.63 7.67 22.62
CA ASP A 560 6.49 6.75 22.39
C ASP A 560 5.67 7.18 21.15
N TRP A 561 5.49 8.48 20.96
CA TRP A 561 4.80 9.03 19.79
C TRP A 561 5.58 8.76 18.49
N LEU A 562 6.91 8.89 18.49
CA LEU A 562 7.73 8.59 17.32
C LEU A 562 7.65 7.10 16.96
N GLU A 563 7.72 6.22 17.95
CA GLU A 563 7.55 4.78 17.75
C GLU A 563 6.17 4.46 17.16
N PHE A 564 5.11 5.07 17.70
CA PHE A 564 3.76 4.97 17.12
C PHE A 564 3.73 5.42 15.65
N MET A 565 4.33 6.57 15.35
CA MET A 565 4.36 7.10 13.97
C MET A 565 5.20 6.25 13.02
N GLU A 566 6.30 5.63 13.48
CA GLU A 566 7.07 4.65 12.69
C GLU A 566 6.24 3.41 12.36
N VAL A 567 5.54 2.86 13.36
CA VAL A 567 4.62 1.73 13.16
C VAL A 567 3.54 2.10 12.16
N MET A 568 2.96 3.30 12.28
CA MET A 568 1.97 3.84 11.34
C MET A 568 2.54 3.99 9.93
N ALA A 569 3.76 4.47 9.77
CA ALA A 569 4.42 4.61 8.46
C ALA A 569 4.64 3.26 7.77
N LEU A 570 5.00 2.24 8.54
CA LEU A 570 5.19 0.87 8.03
C LEU A 570 3.87 0.16 7.69
N ALA A 571 2.80 0.52 8.36
CA ALA A 571 1.55 -0.22 8.36
C ALA A 571 0.42 0.47 7.60
N SER A 572 0.36 1.81 7.59
CA SER A 572 -0.81 2.49 7.09
C SER A 572 -0.81 2.62 5.56
N ASN A 573 -1.99 2.37 4.98
CA ASN A 573 -2.35 2.87 3.66
C ASN A 573 -3.04 4.25 3.79
N GLN A 574 -2.73 5.01 4.86
CA GLN A 574 -3.37 6.29 5.11
C GLN A 574 -2.99 7.27 4.00
N ASN A 575 -4.01 7.80 3.35
CA ASN A 575 -3.82 8.81 2.34
C ASN A 575 -3.56 10.17 3.02
N ALA A 576 -2.72 10.98 2.40
CA ALA A 576 -2.53 12.35 2.83
C ALA A 576 -3.87 13.13 2.84
N ALA A 577 -4.03 14.02 3.80
CA ALA A 577 -5.16 14.93 3.85
C ALA A 577 -5.11 15.84 2.62
N GLN A 578 -6.14 15.77 1.79
CA GLN A 578 -6.22 16.57 0.57
C GLN A 578 -6.95 17.88 0.86
N PRO A 579 -6.39 19.04 0.50
CA PRO A 579 -7.12 20.28 0.58
C PRO A 579 -8.34 20.19 -0.33
N LYS A 580 -9.52 20.58 0.17
CA LYS A 580 -10.74 20.68 -0.65
C LYS A 580 -10.50 21.75 -1.70
N LEU A 581 -10.15 21.34 -2.91
CA LEU A 581 -10.03 22.22 -4.06
C LEU A 581 -11.39 22.30 -4.77
N GLU A 582 -11.89 23.50 -4.97
CA GLU A 582 -13.02 23.74 -5.88
C GLU A 582 -12.67 23.42 -7.36
N SER A 583 -11.39 23.11 -7.64
CA SER A 583 -10.83 22.94 -8.98
C SER A 583 -10.62 21.49 -9.44
N ARG A 584 -11.38 20.52 -8.92
CA ARG A 584 -11.32 19.10 -9.39
C ARG A 584 -11.50 18.94 -10.92
N ASN A 585 -12.01 19.96 -11.59
CA ASN A 585 -12.32 19.93 -13.02
C ASN A 585 -11.13 20.23 -13.95
N LEU A 586 -9.91 20.42 -13.41
CA LEU A 586 -8.77 20.90 -14.22
C LEU A 586 -7.66 19.86 -14.42
N ALA A 587 -7.76 18.69 -13.81
CA ALA A 587 -6.74 17.65 -13.88
C ALA A 587 -7.34 16.27 -14.19
N VAL A 588 -6.59 15.45 -14.92
CA VAL A 588 -6.97 14.05 -15.19
C VAL A 588 -6.99 13.28 -13.88
N GLN A 589 -8.11 12.61 -13.61
CA GLN A 589 -8.29 11.80 -12.41
C GLN A 589 -7.63 10.43 -12.60
N VAL A 590 -6.65 10.08 -11.75
CA VAL A 590 -5.95 8.77 -11.82
C VAL A 590 -6.18 8.01 -10.52
N MET A 591 -6.85 6.85 -10.62
CA MET A 591 -7.25 6.10 -9.43
C MET A 591 -7.44 4.61 -9.72
N THR A 592 -7.66 3.83 -8.66
CA THR A 592 -8.08 2.44 -8.83
C THR A 592 -9.57 2.36 -9.17
N ILE A 593 -9.99 1.26 -9.84
CA ILE A 593 -11.41 1.02 -10.14
C ILE A 593 -12.25 0.98 -8.86
N HIS A 594 -11.72 0.47 -7.75
CA HIS A 594 -12.44 0.43 -6.47
C HIS A 594 -12.77 1.83 -5.94
N GLN A 595 -11.84 2.79 -6.05
CA GLN A 595 -12.09 4.18 -5.66
C GLN A 595 -13.07 4.90 -6.58
N SER A 596 -13.17 4.47 -7.83
CA SER A 596 -14.12 5.05 -8.78
C SER A 596 -15.56 4.62 -8.55
N LYS A 597 -15.82 3.65 -7.63
CA LYS A 597 -17.19 3.23 -7.31
C LYS A 597 -18.00 4.43 -6.78
N GLY A 598 -19.19 4.64 -7.34
CA GLY A 598 -20.02 5.84 -7.07
C GLY A 598 -19.73 7.03 -7.97
N LEU A 599 -18.55 7.14 -8.58
CA LEU A 599 -18.18 8.24 -9.48
C LEU A 599 -18.60 7.96 -10.94
N GLN A 600 -18.50 9.00 -11.79
CA GLN A 600 -18.75 8.92 -13.23
C GLN A 600 -17.94 9.99 -13.98
N PHE A 601 -17.55 9.70 -15.22
CA PHE A 601 -16.67 10.53 -16.03
C PHE A 601 -17.06 10.50 -17.50
N PRO A 602 -17.06 11.64 -18.20
CA PRO A 602 -17.30 11.70 -19.63
C PRO A 602 -16.38 10.77 -20.45
N VAL A 603 -15.11 10.65 -20.03
CA VAL A 603 -14.08 9.78 -20.65
C VAL A 603 -13.46 8.88 -19.60
N VAL A 604 -13.45 7.57 -19.87
CA VAL A 604 -12.72 6.60 -19.05
C VAL A 604 -11.68 5.89 -19.90
N ILE A 605 -10.46 5.81 -19.39
CA ILE A 605 -9.36 5.06 -19.97
C ILE A 605 -8.95 3.97 -18.98
N MET A 606 -8.97 2.71 -19.43
CA MET A 606 -8.53 1.57 -18.63
C MET A 606 -7.26 0.97 -19.28
N PRO A 607 -6.06 1.41 -18.86
CA PRO A 607 -4.80 0.86 -19.33
C PRO A 607 -4.49 -0.49 -18.67
N PHE A 608 -3.55 -1.25 -19.24
CA PHE A 608 -2.94 -2.43 -18.60
C PHE A 608 -3.86 -3.64 -18.43
N LEU A 609 -4.74 -3.89 -19.43
CA LEU A 609 -5.59 -5.08 -19.46
C LEU A 609 -4.82 -6.30 -20.00
N TYR A 610 -3.99 -6.90 -19.16
CA TYR A 610 -3.20 -8.08 -19.48
C TYR A 610 -3.25 -9.14 -18.38
N SER A 611 -3.03 -10.39 -18.75
CA SER A 611 -3.05 -11.53 -17.82
C SER A 611 -2.07 -11.34 -16.67
N GLY A 612 -2.58 -11.37 -15.45
CA GLY A 612 -1.84 -11.16 -14.21
C GLY A 612 -1.89 -9.72 -13.67
N SER A 613 -2.31 -8.74 -14.50
CA SER A 613 -2.63 -7.38 -14.05
C SER A 613 -4.14 -7.22 -13.87
N PHE A 614 -4.91 -7.57 -14.90
CA PHE A 614 -6.36 -7.55 -14.83
C PHE A 614 -6.96 -8.65 -15.75
N PRO A 615 -7.55 -9.71 -15.20
CA PRO A 615 -7.74 -9.97 -13.79
C PRO A 615 -6.42 -10.07 -13.03
N SER A 616 -6.44 -9.62 -11.78
CA SER A 616 -5.32 -9.82 -10.89
C SER A 616 -5.07 -11.32 -10.74
N SER A 617 -3.81 -11.75 -10.78
CA SER A 617 -3.51 -13.12 -10.42
C SER A 617 -3.94 -13.36 -8.97
N LEU A 618 -4.53 -14.50 -8.69
CA LEU A 618 -4.62 -15.00 -7.32
C LEU A 618 -3.21 -14.91 -6.75
N LYS A 619 -2.96 -13.91 -5.90
CA LYS A 619 -1.69 -13.80 -5.22
C LYS A 619 -1.55 -15.08 -4.41
N LYS A 620 -0.51 -15.84 -4.66
CA LYS A 620 -0.05 -16.87 -3.74
C LYS A 620 0.40 -16.11 -2.49
N HIS A 621 -0.53 -15.90 -1.56
CA HIS A 621 -0.15 -15.37 -0.26
C HIS A 621 0.57 -16.50 0.49
N PRO A 622 1.79 -16.27 0.95
CA PRO A 622 2.49 -17.25 1.78
C PRO A 622 1.83 -17.40 3.15
N THR A 623 0.83 -16.55 3.45
CA THR A 623 0.19 -16.42 4.76
C THR A 623 -1.33 -16.51 4.67
N ILE A 624 -1.94 -17.13 5.68
CA ILE A 624 -3.38 -17.14 5.90
C ILE A 624 -3.81 -15.73 6.36
N ASN A 625 -4.88 -15.21 5.76
CA ASN A 625 -5.47 -13.90 6.09
C ASN A 625 -7.00 -13.92 6.08
N ARG A 626 -7.60 -15.09 6.09
CA ARG A 626 -9.06 -15.32 6.01
C ARG A 626 -9.44 -16.57 6.77
N LEU A 627 -10.72 -16.72 7.05
CA LEU A 627 -11.26 -17.95 7.60
C LEU A 627 -11.25 -19.09 6.57
N PRO A 628 -11.16 -20.35 7.01
CA PRO A 628 -11.45 -21.50 6.17
C PRO A 628 -12.84 -21.37 5.56
N THR A 629 -13.00 -21.74 4.28
CA THR A 629 -14.30 -21.66 3.61
C THR A 629 -15.37 -22.50 4.31
N SER A 630 -14.99 -23.63 4.89
CA SER A 630 -15.88 -24.50 5.67
C SER A 630 -16.34 -23.88 7.02
N TRP A 631 -15.73 -22.81 7.48
CA TRP A 631 -16.13 -22.10 8.70
C TRP A 631 -17.08 -20.91 8.43
N MET A 632 -17.25 -20.52 7.17
CA MET A 632 -18.12 -19.41 6.77
C MET A 632 -19.57 -19.92 6.62
N ALA A 633 -20.49 -19.38 7.41
CA ALA A 633 -21.86 -19.85 7.49
C ALA A 633 -22.69 -19.64 6.21
N TRP A 634 -22.29 -18.74 5.33
CA TRP A 634 -23.01 -18.35 4.13
C TRP A 634 -22.56 -19.11 2.86
N ILE A 635 -21.41 -19.79 2.89
CA ILE A 635 -20.95 -20.61 1.76
C ILE A 635 -21.72 -21.91 1.76
N GLN A 636 -22.71 -22.00 0.89
CA GLN A 636 -23.56 -23.21 0.73
C GLN A 636 -23.09 -24.10 -0.41
N ASP A 637 -22.42 -23.54 -1.41
CA ASP A 637 -21.93 -24.26 -2.59
C ASP A 637 -20.44 -24.59 -2.44
N THR A 638 -20.15 -25.84 -2.12
CA THR A 638 -18.80 -26.38 -1.99
C THR A 638 -18.16 -26.75 -3.33
N ASP A 639 -18.93 -26.74 -4.43
CA ASP A 639 -18.45 -27.19 -5.74
C ASP A 639 -17.77 -26.05 -6.53
N THR A 640 -18.11 -24.79 -6.24
CA THR A 640 -17.46 -23.62 -6.90
C THR A 640 -16.06 -23.39 -6.35
N THR A 641 -15.07 -23.47 -7.21
CA THR A 641 -13.67 -23.25 -6.80
C THR A 641 -13.41 -21.77 -6.44
N PHE A 642 -12.51 -21.55 -5.50
CA PHE A 642 -12.08 -20.18 -5.13
C PHE A 642 -11.53 -19.38 -6.31
N ARG A 643 -10.94 -20.08 -7.31
CA ARG A 643 -10.47 -19.47 -8.54
C ARG A 643 -11.62 -18.90 -9.37
N GLU A 644 -12.72 -19.63 -9.46
CA GLU A 644 -13.93 -19.19 -10.17
C GLU A 644 -14.57 -18.01 -9.45
N LEU A 645 -14.69 -18.07 -8.13
CA LEU A 645 -15.19 -16.93 -7.32
C LEU A 645 -14.36 -15.68 -7.56
N HIS A 646 -13.03 -15.82 -7.51
CA HIS A 646 -12.12 -14.70 -7.80
C HIS A 646 -12.30 -14.15 -9.22
N GLN A 647 -12.43 -15.02 -10.23
CA GLN A 647 -12.65 -14.59 -11.61
C GLN A 647 -13.97 -13.86 -11.80
N ARG A 648 -15.04 -14.33 -11.14
CA ARG A 648 -16.37 -13.69 -11.15
C ARG A 648 -16.31 -12.31 -10.49
N GLU A 649 -15.61 -12.18 -9.36
CA GLU A 649 -15.41 -10.89 -8.69
C GLU A 649 -14.59 -9.92 -9.55
N GLU A 650 -13.45 -10.35 -10.12
CA GLU A 650 -12.65 -9.53 -11.01
C GLU A 650 -13.46 -9.06 -12.25
N ARG A 651 -14.40 -9.87 -12.72
CA ARG A 651 -15.33 -9.46 -13.80
C ARG A 651 -16.31 -8.39 -13.34
N ARG A 652 -16.78 -8.45 -12.08
CA ARG A 652 -17.57 -7.36 -11.49
C ARG A 652 -16.76 -6.07 -11.38
N VAL A 653 -15.48 -6.17 -11.00
CA VAL A 653 -14.57 -5.01 -10.99
C VAL A 653 -14.44 -4.43 -12.41
N PHE A 654 -14.28 -5.28 -13.43
CA PHE A 654 -14.24 -4.84 -14.83
C PHE A 654 -15.53 -4.16 -15.27
N TYR A 655 -16.67 -4.74 -14.94
CA TYR A 655 -17.99 -4.14 -15.19
C TYR A 655 -18.16 -2.77 -14.50
N VAL A 656 -17.70 -2.64 -13.23
CA VAL A 656 -17.70 -1.35 -12.53
C VAL A 656 -16.85 -0.34 -13.27
N GLY A 657 -15.65 -0.70 -13.70
CA GLY A 657 -14.78 0.19 -14.47
C GLY A 657 -15.41 0.70 -15.76
N ILE A 658 -15.99 -0.21 -16.56
CA ILE A 658 -16.71 0.14 -17.80
C ILE A 658 -17.86 1.11 -17.53
N THR A 659 -18.68 0.83 -16.50
CA THR A 659 -19.88 1.62 -16.17
C THR A 659 -19.56 2.96 -15.48
N ARG A 660 -18.29 3.33 -15.33
CA ARG A 660 -17.91 4.70 -14.93
C ARG A 660 -17.97 5.67 -16.11
N ALA A 661 -17.84 5.16 -17.33
CA ALA A 661 -17.82 5.98 -18.55
C ALA A 661 -19.24 6.47 -18.91
N GLU A 662 -19.34 7.76 -19.24
CA GLU A 662 -20.55 8.36 -19.75
C GLU A 662 -20.60 8.29 -21.29
N ARG A 663 -19.52 8.67 -21.99
CA ARG A 663 -19.51 8.86 -23.44
C ARG A 663 -18.38 8.16 -24.16
N PHE A 664 -17.16 8.16 -23.62
CA PHE A 664 -15.99 7.58 -24.28
C PHE A 664 -15.33 6.55 -23.37
N LEU A 665 -15.02 5.39 -23.93
CA LEU A 665 -14.31 4.33 -23.22
C LEU A 665 -13.15 3.79 -24.06
N TYR A 666 -11.93 3.84 -23.50
CA TYR A 666 -10.71 3.33 -24.10
C TYR A 666 -10.12 2.23 -23.24
N LEU A 667 -9.85 1.08 -23.83
CA LEU A 667 -9.28 -0.09 -23.19
C LEU A 667 -7.92 -0.36 -23.84
N PHE A 668 -6.85 -0.59 -23.07
CA PHE A 668 -5.52 -0.91 -23.60
C PHE A 668 -4.99 -2.24 -23.04
N GLY A 669 -4.32 -2.99 -23.89
CA GLY A 669 -3.62 -4.20 -23.49
C GLY A 669 -2.95 -4.92 -24.67
N PRO A 670 -2.01 -5.84 -24.39
CA PRO A 670 -1.25 -6.54 -25.41
C PRO A 670 -2.05 -7.67 -26.06
N THR A 671 -1.70 -8.02 -27.28
CA THR A 671 -2.21 -9.21 -27.97
C THR A 671 -1.61 -10.51 -27.41
N LYS A 672 -0.33 -10.46 -26.96
CA LYS A 672 0.30 -11.57 -26.23
C LYS A 672 0.06 -11.36 -24.71
N ARG A 673 -0.39 -12.39 -24.00
CA ARG A 673 -0.79 -12.31 -22.59
C ARG A 673 -1.98 -11.38 -22.34
N GLN A 674 -2.88 -11.28 -23.31
CA GLN A 674 -4.13 -10.53 -23.22
C GLN A 674 -4.94 -10.88 -21.97
N SER A 675 -5.70 -9.90 -21.46
CA SER A 675 -6.69 -10.14 -20.40
C SER A 675 -7.75 -11.14 -20.90
N MET A 676 -8.16 -12.07 -20.06
CA MET A 676 -9.26 -12.98 -20.39
C MET A 676 -10.54 -12.22 -20.74
N PHE A 677 -10.80 -11.09 -20.10
CA PHE A 677 -12.02 -10.30 -20.31
C PHE A 677 -12.08 -9.70 -21.72
N THR A 678 -10.99 -9.11 -22.19
CA THR A 678 -10.94 -8.54 -23.54
C THR A 678 -10.92 -9.63 -24.61
N LYS A 679 -10.27 -10.78 -24.32
CA LYS A 679 -10.28 -11.93 -25.24
C LYS A 679 -11.68 -12.52 -25.42
N GLU A 680 -12.42 -12.72 -24.33
CA GLU A 680 -13.81 -13.21 -24.39
C GLU A 680 -14.71 -12.27 -25.20
N LEU A 681 -14.50 -10.95 -25.09
CA LEU A 681 -15.27 -9.95 -25.82
C LEU A 681 -14.91 -9.85 -27.30
N GLU A 682 -13.69 -10.20 -27.70
CA GLU A 682 -13.27 -10.22 -29.12
C GLU A 682 -14.01 -11.32 -29.91
N ASP A 683 -14.37 -12.43 -29.29
CA ASP A 683 -15.03 -13.57 -29.92
C ASP A 683 -16.55 -13.40 -30.08
N ILE A 684 -17.14 -12.29 -29.59
CA ILE A 684 -18.60 -12.08 -29.58
C ILE A 684 -19.07 -11.39 -30.87
N ASN A 685 -20.21 -11.85 -31.41
CA ASN A 685 -20.85 -11.27 -32.57
C ASN A 685 -22.33 -10.91 -32.26
N PRO A 686 -22.79 -9.63 -32.45
CA PRO A 686 -22.01 -8.50 -32.98
C PRO A 686 -20.91 -8.02 -32.01
N GLN A 687 -19.79 -7.53 -32.58
CA GLN A 687 -18.64 -7.05 -31.82
C GLN A 687 -19.01 -5.80 -30.99
N PRO A 688 -18.90 -5.84 -29.65
CA PRO A 688 -19.34 -4.75 -28.79
C PRO A 688 -18.32 -3.59 -28.69
N MET A 689 -17.12 -3.75 -29.23
CA MET A 689 -16.03 -2.76 -29.22
C MET A 689 -15.34 -2.66 -30.56
N GLU A 690 -14.71 -1.55 -30.84
CA GLU A 690 -13.84 -1.33 -32.02
C GLU A 690 -12.40 -1.75 -31.68
N ILE A 691 -11.81 -2.64 -32.48
CA ILE A 691 -10.45 -3.13 -32.27
C ILE A 691 -9.49 -2.32 -33.10
N GLU A 692 -8.56 -1.64 -32.45
CA GLU A 692 -7.49 -0.88 -33.10
C GLU A 692 -6.13 -1.47 -32.76
N THR A 693 -5.30 -1.77 -33.74
CA THR A 693 -3.85 -1.94 -33.52
C THR A 693 -3.23 -0.56 -33.43
N MET A 694 -2.35 -0.38 -32.46
CA MET A 694 -1.73 0.90 -32.22
C MET A 694 -0.99 1.40 -33.44
N ASN A 695 -1.60 2.35 -34.14
CA ASN A 695 -0.84 3.30 -34.96
C ASN A 695 -0.49 4.42 -33.97
N THR A 696 0.80 4.55 -33.66
CA THR A 696 1.28 5.67 -32.82
C THR A 696 0.71 6.94 -33.42
N PRO A 697 -0.15 7.70 -32.69
CA PRO A 697 -0.55 9.01 -33.18
C PRO A 697 0.73 9.79 -33.45
N GLU A 698 0.86 10.39 -34.64
CA GLU A 698 1.97 11.29 -34.94
C GLU A 698 2.08 12.28 -33.77
N ASP A 699 3.30 12.55 -33.30
CA ASP A 699 3.58 13.61 -32.35
C ASP A 699 3.10 14.94 -32.91
N LYS A 700 1.82 15.23 -32.75
CA LYS A 700 1.34 16.58 -33.04
C LYS A 700 1.89 17.46 -31.92
N PRO A 701 2.65 18.50 -32.27
CA PRO A 701 3.11 19.46 -31.28
C PRO A 701 1.90 19.94 -30.47
N ILE A 702 2.10 20.09 -29.16
CA ILE A 702 1.09 20.60 -28.24
C ILE A 702 0.51 21.87 -28.88
N THR A 703 -0.77 21.85 -29.25
CA THR A 703 -1.37 22.99 -29.89
C THR A 703 -1.43 24.15 -28.91
N LEU A 704 -1.34 25.39 -29.43
CA LEU A 704 -1.51 26.61 -28.64
C LEU A 704 -2.75 26.55 -27.73
N SER A 705 -3.81 25.86 -28.13
CA SER A 705 -5.03 25.70 -27.34
C SER A 705 -4.81 24.79 -26.13
N VAL A 706 -4.04 23.70 -26.24
CA VAL A 706 -3.73 22.80 -25.12
C VAL A 706 -2.75 23.47 -24.15
N ARG A 707 -1.69 24.10 -24.67
CA ARG A 707 -0.77 24.89 -23.83
C ARG A 707 -1.52 26.00 -23.09
N ARG A 708 -2.48 26.66 -23.76
CA ARG A 708 -3.33 27.68 -23.15
C ARG A 708 -4.22 27.11 -22.06
N GLN A 709 -4.77 25.90 -22.24
CA GLN A 709 -5.56 25.23 -21.18
C GLN A 709 -4.68 24.82 -19.99
N GLN A 710 -3.46 24.33 -20.24
CA GLN A 710 -2.48 24.06 -19.19
C GLN A 710 -2.16 25.34 -18.41
N LEU A 711 -1.82 26.40 -19.09
CA LEU A 711 -1.52 27.70 -18.49
C LEU A 711 -2.75 28.30 -17.77
N LEU A 712 -3.97 28.09 -18.28
CA LEU A 712 -5.20 28.48 -17.60
C LEU A 712 -5.42 27.66 -16.32
N ALA A 713 -5.12 26.36 -16.33
CA ALA A 713 -5.19 25.52 -15.16
C ALA A 713 -4.15 25.94 -14.11
N GLU A 714 -2.92 26.24 -14.53
CA GLU A 714 -1.87 26.80 -13.68
C GLU A 714 -2.26 28.20 -13.16
N LEU A 715 -2.76 29.07 -14.02
CA LEU A 715 -3.23 30.41 -13.66
C LEU A 715 -4.34 30.37 -12.60
N ASN A 716 -5.35 29.53 -12.81
CA ASN A 716 -6.45 29.37 -11.85
C ASN A 716 -5.94 28.81 -10.52
N ARG A 717 -4.95 27.89 -10.57
CA ARG A 717 -4.27 27.36 -9.37
C ARG A 717 -3.53 28.47 -8.63
N GLU A 718 -2.76 29.30 -9.33
CA GLU A 718 -2.00 30.39 -8.73
C GLU A 718 -2.92 31.54 -8.24
N ILE A 719 -4.03 31.81 -8.93
CA ILE A 719 -5.06 32.77 -8.46
C ILE A 719 -5.77 32.22 -7.22
N ALA A 720 -6.19 30.94 -7.23
CA ALA A 720 -6.79 30.28 -6.07
C ALA A 720 -5.82 30.23 -4.89
N ALA A 721 -4.51 30.20 -5.18
CA ALA A 721 -3.42 30.27 -4.22
C ALA A 721 -3.03 31.72 -3.83
N ASN A 722 -3.73 32.73 -4.33
CA ASN A 722 -3.44 34.16 -4.16
C ASN A 722 -2.00 34.59 -4.56
N GLN A 723 -1.34 33.82 -5.45
CA GLN A 723 0.03 34.04 -5.95
C GLN A 723 0.00 34.96 -7.18
N MET A 724 -0.33 36.22 -6.96
CA MET A 724 -0.56 37.21 -8.04
C MET A 724 0.69 37.46 -8.90
N GLU A 725 1.92 37.33 -8.34
CA GLU A 725 3.17 37.45 -9.09
C GLU A 725 3.35 36.30 -10.08
N ASN A 726 3.14 35.03 -9.62
CA ASN A 726 3.18 33.87 -10.48
C ASN A 726 2.02 33.86 -11.50
N ALA A 727 0.82 34.24 -11.06
CA ALA A 727 -0.31 34.40 -11.96
C ALA A 727 -0.02 35.45 -13.08
N ARG A 728 0.68 36.53 -12.77
CA ARG A 728 1.16 37.53 -13.76
C ARG A 728 2.21 36.95 -14.70
N GLN A 729 3.14 36.12 -14.19
CA GLN A 729 4.14 35.46 -15.03
C GLN A 729 3.46 34.48 -16.00
N ILE A 730 2.49 33.69 -15.54
CA ILE A 730 1.72 32.80 -16.39
C ILE A 730 0.90 33.58 -17.43
N LEU A 731 0.28 34.67 -17.06
CA LEU A 731 -0.41 35.57 -18.01
C LEU A 731 0.55 36.12 -19.07
N ASN A 732 1.74 36.55 -18.67
CA ASN A 732 2.79 37.01 -19.60
C ASN A 732 3.26 35.87 -20.52
N GLU A 733 3.40 34.65 -20.03
CA GLU A 733 3.73 33.48 -20.84
C GLU A 733 2.60 33.16 -21.83
N MET A 734 1.33 33.29 -21.40
CA MET A 734 0.17 33.15 -22.28
C MET A 734 0.13 34.20 -23.40
N GLU A 735 0.64 35.40 -23.14
CA GLU A 735 0.71 36.50 -24.13
C GLU A 735 1.90 36.35 -25.08
N GLN A 736 3.07 35.84 -24.61
CA GLN A 736 4.31 35.81 -25.38
C GLN A 736 4.52 34.57 -26.23
N GLY A 737 3.76 33.48 -26.00
CA GLY A 737 3.77 32.27 -26.85
C GLY A 737 5.14 31.56 -26.95
N SER A 738 6.03 31.70 -25.96
CA SER A 738 7.40 31.18 -26.01
C SER A 738 7.54 29.80 -25.35
N GLY A 739 8.22 28.91 -26.07
CA GLY A 739 8.62 27.60 -25.57
C GLY A 739 9.77 27.68 -24.56
N LEU A 740 9.72 26.82 -23.57
CA LEU A 740 10.79 26.64 -22.59
C LEU A 740 11.90 25.75 -23.15
N GLU A 741 13.14 26.25 -23.16
CA GLU A 741 14.33 25.38 -23.19
C GLU A 741 14.61 24.85 -21.79
N PRO A 742 15.00 23.56 -21.63
CA PRO A 742 15.34 23.02 -20.32
C PRO A 742 16.67 23.60 -19.83
N ASN A 743 16.67 24.18 -18.63
CA ASN A 743 17.89 24.59 -17.93
C ASN A 743 18.75 23.35 -17.63
N GLY A 744 19.86 23.24 -18.36
CA GLY A 744 20.89 22.26 -18.09
C GLY A 744 21.58 22.53 -16.74
N ALA A 745 21.62 21.52 -15.88
CA ALA A 745 22.47 21.52 -14.70
C ALA A 745 23.93 21.51 -15.15
N GLU A 746 24.72 22.51 -14.76
CA GLU A 746 26.16 22.53 -14.98
C GLU A 746 26.82 21.38 -14.20
N ALA A 747 27.39 20.43 -14.93
CA ALA A 747 28.23 19.39 -14.37
C ALA A 747 29.60 19.99 -13.95
N HIS A 748 29.89 19.96 -12.65
CA HIS A 748 31.25 20.22 -12.18
C HIS A 748 32.13 18.99 -12.48
N ALA A 749 32.98 19.11 -13.47
CA ALA A 749 34.09 18.20 -13.71
C ALA A 749 35.14 18.36 -12.59
N GLY A 750 35.11 17.46 -11.64
CA GLY A 750 36.14 17.36 -10.61
C GLY A 750 37.33 16.50 -11.10
N ASP A 751 38.55 16.88 -10.68
CA ASP A 751 39.81 16.25 -11.01
C ASP A 751 39.79 14.71 -10.88
N TYR A 752 40.56 14.02 -11.78
CA TYR A 752 40.68 12.57 -11.91
C TYR A 752 41.38 11.90 -10.71
N ALA A 753 40.82 11.95 -9.53
CA ALA A 753 41.27 11.16 -8.39
C ALA A 753 40.92 9.68 -8.60
N ILE A 754 41.82 8.77 -8.11
CA ILE A 754 41.57 7.32 -8.16
C ILE A 754 40.26 7.01 -7.46
N LEU A 755 39.30 6.42 -8.19
CA LEU A 755 38.01 6.01 -7.63
C LEU A 755 38.16 4.65 -6.92
N HIS A 756 37.81 4.58 -5.63
CA HIS A 756 37.85 3.36 -4.84
C HIS A 756 36.51 2.64 -4.82
N LEU A 757 36.43 1.47 -5.45
CA LEU A 757 35.20 0.64 -5.52
C LEU A 757 35.39 -0.72 -4.83
N SER A 758 34.31 -1.33 -4.45
CA SER A 758 34.15 -2.72 -3.99
C SER A 758 32.90 -3.31 -4.60
N SER A 759 32.70 -4.63 -4.54
CA SER A 759 31.47 -5.29 -4.99
C SER A 759 30.23 -4.61 -4.42
N THR A 760 30.18 -4.38 -3.11
CA THR A 760 29.06 -3.72 -2.41
C THR A 760 28.80 -2.30 -2.93
N LYS A 761 29.84 -1.52 -3.24
CA LYS A 761 29.69 -0.16 -3.79
C LYS A 761 29.11 -0.19 -5.20
N ILE A 762 29.59 -1.11 -6.04
CA ILE A 762 29.10 -1.31 -7.41
C ILE A 762 27.64 -1.74 -7.39
N ASP A 763 27.29 -2.73 -6.55
CA ASP A 763 25.92 -3.21 -6.40
C ASP A 763 24.98 -2.13 -5.86
N THR A 764 25.46 -1.29 -4.93
CA THR A 764 24.69 -0.16 -4.41
C THR A 764 24.37 0.85 -5.52
N TYR A 765 25.36 1.22 -6.35
CA TYR A 765 25.15 2.13 -7.46
C TYR A 765 24.19 1.54 -8.51
N ASN A 766 24.36 0.27 -8.87
CA ASN A 766 23.48 -0.43 -9.81
C ASN A 766 22.05 -0.55 -9.30
N SER A 767 21.87 -0.73 -7.99
CA SER A 767 20.53 -0.80 -7.37
C SER A 767 19.86 0.57 -7.31
N CYS A 768 20.57 1.61 -6.90
CA CYS A 768 20.11 2.99 -6.86
C CYS A 768 21.30 3.97 -6.77
N PRO A 769 21.59 4.72 -7.85
CA PRO A 769 22.66 5.70 -7.86
C PRO A 769 22.56 6.76 -6.74
N LEU A 770 21.34 7.22 -6.41
CA LEU A 770 21.13 8.16 -5.30
C LEU A 770 21.51 7.53 -3.94
N LYS A 771 21.17 6.27 -3.69
CA LYS A 771 21.58 5.57 -2.48
C LYS A 771 23.11 5.49 -2.36
N TYR A 772 23.80 5.21 -3.47
CA TYR A 772 25.27 5.23 -3.52
C TYR A 772 25.81 6.63 -3.13
N ARG A 773 25.26 7.69 -3.70
CA ARG A 773 25.65 9.06 -3.41
C ARG A 773 25.49 9.37 -1.92
N LEU A 774 24.28 9.17 -1.35
CA LEU A 774 24.02 9.48 0.06
C LEU A 774 24.96 8.71 0.98
N LYS A 775 25.16 7.42 0.74
CA LYS A 775 25.99 6.56 1.59
C LYS A 775 27.48 6.83 1.46
N TYR A 776 28.01 6.88 0.22
CA TYR A 776 29.46 6.87 -0.03
C TYR A 776 30.05 8.23 -0.39
N VAL A 777 29.27 9.13 -0.98
CA VAL A 777 29.71 10.49 -1.35
C VAL A 777 29.34 11.49 -0.27
N ASP A 778 28.06 11.56 0.09
CA ASP A 778 27.54 12.51 1.09
C ASP A 778 27.79 12.05 2.53
N LYS A 779 28.13 10.76 2.75
CA LYS A 779 28.47 10.15 4.05
C LYS A 779 27.34 10.22 5.07
N VAL A 780 26.08 10.16 4.60
CA VAL A 780 24.92 10.05 5.47
C VAL A 780 24.87 8.64 6.08
N PRO A 781 24.91 8.50 7.41
CA PRO A 781 24.87 7.18 8.05
C PRO A 781 23.58 6.42 7.73
N GLU A 782 23.69 5.10 7.59
CA GLU A 782 22.53 4.20 7.58
C GLU A 782 22.14 3.83 9.03
N ARG A 783 20.92 3.35 9.23
CA ARG A 783 20.44 2.81 10.51
C ARG A 783 21.36 1.67 10.99
N LYS A 784 21.69 1.66 12.28
CA LYS A 784 22.72 0.74 12.83
C LYS A 784 22.29 -0.73 12.88
N THR A 785 21.01 -1.05 13.00
CA THR A 785 20.54 -2.41 13.27
C THR A 785 19.72 -3.01 12.14
N ARG A 786 20.26 -4.08 11.50
CA ARG A 786 19.51 -4.99 10.64
C ARG A 786 19.79 -6.43 11.04
N ALA A 787 18.84 -7.08 11.68
CA ALA A 787 18.92 -8.47 12.14
C ALA A 787 19.51 -9.45 11.09
N THR A 788 19.11 -9.32 9.83
CA THR A 788 19.61 -10.19 8.74
C THR A 788 21.07 -9.94 8.38
N GLY A 789 21.54 -8.70 8.46
CA GLY A 789 22.95 -8.34 8.21
C GLY A 789 23.85 -8.81 9.35
N GLU A 790 23.39 -8.60 10.59
CA GLU A 790 24.10 -9.04 11.80
C GLU A 790 24.20 -10.58 11.87
N PHE A 791 23.11 -11.29 11.56
CA PHE A 791 23.12 -12.73 11.46
C PHE A 791 24.15 -13.24 10.42
N GLY A 792 24.20 -12.58 9.25
CA GLY A 792 25.24 -12.89 8.24
C GLY A 792 26.65 -12.71 8.80
N SER A 793 26.93 -11.58 9.46
CA SER A 793 28.25 -11.28 10.06
C SER A 793 28.62 -12.29 11.15
N ILE A 794 27.68 -12.71 11.99
CA ILE A 794 27.88 -13.76 13.01
C ILE A 794 28.29 -15.07 12.33
N MET A 795 27.57 -15.50 11.28
CA MET A 795 27.85 -16.74 10.56
C MET A 795 29.26 -16.71 9.90
N HIS A 796 29.65 -15.60 9.27
CA HIS A 796 31.00 -15.45 8.68
C HIS A 796 32.10 -15.54 9.76
N SER A 797 31.92 -14.87 10.91
CA SER A 797 32.89 -14.93 12.02
C SER A 797 33.07 -16.34 12.58
N ILE A 798 31.98 -17.11 12.70
CA ILE A 798 32.01 -18.50 13.13
C ILE A 798 32.78 -19.36 12.15
N LEU A 799 32.52 -19.24 10.84
CA LEU A 799 33.18 -20.04 9.82
C LEU A 799 34.67 -19.68 9.65
N GLU A 800 35.03 -18.40 9.76
CA GLU A 800 36.40 -17.93 9.78
C GLU A 800 37.17 -18.58 10.95
N GLU A 801 36.64 -18.54 12.16
CA GLU A 801 37.28 -19.10 13.37
C GLU A 801 37.31 -20.62 13.27
N PHE A 802 36.27 -21.28 12.85
CA PHE A 802 36.18 -22.72 12.68
C PHE A 802 37.28 -23.28 11.76
N HIS A 803 37.46 -22.70 10.59
CA HIS A 803 38.55 -23.10 9.66
C HIS A 803 39.96 -22.68 10.11
N GLY A 804 40.04 -21.93 11.19
CA GLY A 804 41.29 -21.59 11.87
C GLY A 804 41.78 -22.62 12.83
N LEU A 805 40.92 -23.54 13.23
CA LEU A 805 41.25 -24.59 14.19
C LEU A 805 42.00 -25.74 13.54
N GLU A 806 42.77 -26.47 14.32
CA GLU A 806 43.34 -27.75 13.87
C GLU A 806 42.23 -28.75 13.54
N SER A 807 42.39 -29.57 12.52
CA SER A 807 41.36 -30.51 12.02
C SER A 807 40.73 -31.39 13.12
N ALA A 808 41.52 -31.74 14.16
CA ALA A 808 41.03 -32.52 15.30
C ALA A 808 39.99 -31.75 16.16
N ASN A 809 40.01 -30.42 16.11
CA ASN A 809 39.11 -29.54 16.86
C ASN A 809 37.93 -29.01 16.00
N GLN A 810 37.89 -29.34 14.73
CA GLN A 810 36.80 -29.00 13.83
C GLN A 810 35.64 -29.99 13.98
N THR A 811 34.82 -29.80 14.99
CA THR A 811 33.68 -30.65 15.32
C THR A 811 32.38 -29.86 15.24
N GLU A 812 31.27 -30.55 15.10
CA GLU A 812 29.93 -29.92 15.11
C GLU A 812 29.70 -29.15 16.42
N GLN A 813 30.08 -29.72 17.54
CA GLN A 813 29.96 -29.07 18.85
C GLN A 813 30.76 -27.77 18.89
N THR A 814 31.94 -27.73 18.28
CA THR A 814 32.74 -26.50 18.20
C THR A 814 32.03 -25.39 17.42
N LEU A 815 31.26 -25.70 16.36
CA LEU A 815 30.45 -24.71 15.66
C LEU A 815 29.35 -24.15 16.55
N PHE A 816 28.71 -24.96 17.37
CA PHE A 816 27.68 -24.50 18.33
C PHE A 816 28.30 -23.66 19.47
N ASP A 817 29.47 -24.04 19.96
CA ASP A 817 30.20 -23.26 20.97
C ASP A 817 30.60 -21.87 20.41
N LEU A 818 30.99 -21.82 19.13
CA LEU A 818 31.29 -20.58 18.43
C LEU A 818 30.05 -19.73 18.16
N LEU A 819 28.90 -20.37 17.88
CA LEU A 819 27.63 -19.67 17.74
C LEU A 819 27.28 -18.98 19.07
N GLU A 820 27.37 -19.68 20.20
CA GLU A 820 27.12 -19.10 21.51
C GLU A 820 28.08 -17.94 21.84
N LYS A 821 29.38 -18.09 21.48
CA LYS A 821 30.40 -17.09 21.69
C LYS A 821 30.18 -15.79 20.89
N HIS A 822 29.72 -15.92 19.63
CA HIS A 822 29.53 -14.78 18.73
C HIS A 822 28.11 -14.21 18.76
N TRP A 823 27.16 -14.87 19.45
CA TRP A 823 25.79 -14.44 19.54
C TRP A 823 25.65 -13.13 20.32
N ARG A 824 24.80 -12.21 19.78
CA ARG A 824 24.51 -10.90 20.38
C ARG A 824 23.00 -10.71 20.41
N GLU A 825 22.38 -10.79 21.58
CA GLU A 825 20.93 -10.67 21.76
C GLU A 825 20.39 -9.29 21.38
N ASP A 826 21.14 -8.23 21.66
CA ASP A 826 20.82 -6.83 21.39
C ASP A 826 20.85 -6.43 19.90
N SER A 827 21.26 -7.35 19.01
CA SER A 827 21.28 -7.13 17.55
C SER A 827 19.95 -7.45 16.87
N PHE A 828 18.93 -7.93 17.61
CA PHE A 828 17.65 -8.33 17.06
C PHE A 828 16.52 -7.47 17.61
N GLU A 829 15.61 -7.05 16.75
CA GLU A 829 14.50 -6.13 17.07
C GLU A 829 13.51 -6.71 18.09
N TYR A 830 13.37 -8.05 18.11
CA TYR A 830 12.48 -8.79 19.01
C TYR A 830 13.17 -10.05 19.53
N ARG A 831 12.94 -10.40 20.80
CA ARG A 831 13.51 -11.60 21.43
C ARG A 831 13.20 -12.89 20.67
N GLN A 832 11.94 -13.08 20.27
CA GLN A 832 11.51 -14.26 19.48
C GLN A 832 12.23 -14.35 18.14
N ARG A 833 12.49 -13.21 17.50
CA ARG A 833 13.26 -13.16 16.25
C ARG A 833 14.72 -13.56 16.49
N GLY A 834 15.31 -13.14 17.59
CA GLY A 834 16.65 -13.57 17.98
C GLY A 834 16.71 -15.09 18.21
N GLU A 835 15.79 -15.64 18.99
CA GLU A 835 15.71 -17.07 19.25
C GLU A 835 15.52 -17.90 17.96
N GLU A 836 14.67 -17.44 17.02
CA GLU A 836 14.47 -18.09 15.73
C GLU A 836 15.74 -18.05 14.86
N PHE A 837 16.43 -16.90 14.79
CA PHE A 837 17.72 -16.81 14.08
C PHE A 837 18.78 -17.68 14.72
N ARG A 838 18.84 -17.81 16.06
CA ARG A 838 19.76 -18.68 16.77
C ARG A 838 19.53 -20.15 16.41
N LYS A 839 18.28 -20.61 16.51
CA LYS A 839 17.89 -21.96 16.11
C LYS A 839 18.21 -22.25 14.64
N GLN A 840 17.93 -21.27 13.78
CA GLN A 840 18.28 -21.37 12.37
C GLN A 840 19.81 -21.46 12.18
N GLY A 841 20.59 -20.70 12.95
CA GLY A 841 22.06 -20.77 12.95
C GLY A 841 22.56 -22.18 13.28
N GLU A 842 22.00 -22.82 14.30
CA GLU A 842 22.32 -24.21 14.66
C GLU A 842 22.04 -25.19 13.52
N GLU A 843 20.85 -25.09 12.88
CA GLU A 843 20.48 -25.91 11.72
C GLU A 843 21.46 -25.72 10.54
N LEU A 844 21.79 -24.47 10.21
CA LEU A 844 22.69 -24.15 9.09
C LEU A 844 24.12 -24.62 9.36
N LEU A 845 24.60 -24.47 10.59
CA LEU A 845 25.94 -24.94 10.97
C LEU A 845 26.03 -26.46 11.00
N SER A 846 24.99 -27.17 11.39
CA SER A 846 24.92 -28.64 11.32
C SER A 846 24.98 -29.13 9.87
N ASP A 847 24.20 -28.51 8.97
CA ASP A 847 24.20 -28.85 7.55
C ASP A 847 25.57 -28.53 6.92
N TYR A 848 26.16 -27.38 7.26
CA TYR A 848 27.50 -27.00 6.83
C TYR A 848 28.56 -27.99 7.31
N PHE A 849 28.51 -28.39 8.58
CA PHE A 849 29.45 -29.39 9.11
C PHE A 849 29.35 -30.71 8.38
N ARG A 850 28.15 -31.20 8.08
CA ARG A 850 27.93 -32.42 7.31
C ARG A 850 28.58 -32.33 5.93
N PHE A 851 28.36 -31.21 5.24
CA PHE A 851 28.93 -30.95 3.91
C PHE A 851 30.47 -30.95 3.95
N VAL A 852 31.06 -30.21 4.91
CA VAL A 852 32.55 -30.12 5.05
C VAL A 852 33.18 -31.43 5.45
N LYS A 853 32.48 -32.26 6.24
CA LYS A 853 32.96 -33.59 6.62
C LYS A 853 33.00 -34.57 5.43
N GLU A 854 32.06 -34.42 4.50
CA GLU A 854 32.04 -35.22 3.26
C GLU A 854 33.01 -34.69 2.22
N ASN A 855 33.22 -33.35 2.20
CA ASN A 855 34.04 -32.62 1.25
C ASN A 855 35.09 -31.76 2.01
N PRO A 856 36.11 -32.35 2.66
CA PRO A 856 37.02 -31.56 3.49
C PRO A 856 37.87 -30.62 2.63
N PRO A 857 37.83 -29.28 2.87
CA PRO A 857 38.57 -28.30 2.10
C PRO A 857 40.05 -28.25 2.58
N ASN A 858 40.95 -27.92 1.66
CA ASN A 858 42.34 -27.59 2.01
C ASN A 858 42.50 -26.07 2.11
N VAL A 859 42.09 -25.49 3.22
CA VAL A 859 41.99 -24.03 3.43
C VAL A 859 43.40 -23.45 3.62
N ILE A 860 43.84 -22.57 2.69
CA ILE A 860 45.08 -21.83 2.74
C ILE A 860 44.89 -20.34 3.06
N GLY A 861 43.66 -19.81 2.89
CA GLY A 861 43.33 -18.42 3.17
C GLY A 861 41.95 -18.25 3.76
N ARG A 862 41.84 -17.36 4.75
CA ARG A 862 40.54 -16.98 5.39
C ARG A 862 40.51 -15.47 5.53
N GLU A 863 39.39 -14.85 5.17
CA GLU A 863 39.17 -13.40 5.27
C GLU A 863 40.34 -12.59 4.70
N LYS A 864 40.86 -13.01 3.53
CA LYS A 864 42.01 -12.41 2.89
C LYS A 864 41.69 -11.14 2.16
N SER A 865 42.30 -10.05 2.57
CA SER A 865 42.15 -8.75 1.91
C SER A 865 42.88 -8.73 0.57
N PHE A 866 42.32 -8.04 -0.39
CA PHE A 866 42.91 -7.77 -1.70
C PHE A 866 42.71 -6.33 -2.15
N ALA A 867 43.63 -5.84 -3.00
CA ALA A 867 43.47 -4.56 -3.69
C ALA A 867 44.29 -4.55 -4.98
N TYR A 868 43.66 -4.19 -6.11
CA TYR A 868 44.31 -3.97 -7.38
C TYR A 868 43.78 -2.73 -8.07
N THR A 869 44.48 -2.19 -9.04
CA THR A 869 44.10 -0.99 -9.80
C THR A 869 43.87 -1.37 -11.26
N MET A 870 42.73 -0.96 -11.77
CA MET A 870 42.43 -0.99 -13.20
C MET A 870 42.93 0.33 -13.79
N ASP A 871 44.20 0.32 -14.26
CA ASP A 871 44.91 1.53 -14.68
C ASP A 871 44.23 2.24 -15.86
N GLU A 872 43.60 1.50 -16.77
CA GLU A 872 42.90 2.04 -17.97
C GLU A 872 41.77 2.98 -17.60
N ILE A 873 41.09 2.71 -16.49
CA ILE A 873 39.94 3.50 -16.03
C ILE A 873 40.20 4.22 -14.70
N ASN A 874 41.41 4.17 -14.19
CA ASN A 874 41.85 4.77 -12.93
C ASN A 874 40.90 4.43 -11.73
N VAL A 875 40.60 3.11 -11.61
CA VAL A 875 39.73 2.58 -10.54
C VAL A 875 40.51 1.59 -9.69
N LYS A 876 40.54 1.81 -8.38
CA LYS A 876 41.07 0.86 -7.41
C LYS A 876 39.96 -0.02 -6.87
N ILE A 877 40.06 -1.32 -7.11
CA ILE A 877 39.16 -2.32 -6.54
C ILE A 877 39.76 -2.89 -5.27
N SER A 878 38.93 -3.05 -4.23
CA SER A 878 39.36 -3.67 -2.96
C SER A 878 38.22 -4.48 -2.36
N GLY A 879 38.60 -5.51 -1.61
CA GLY A 879 37.64 -6.40 -0.96
C GLY A 879 38.32 -7.40 -0.04
N LYS A 880 37.54 -8.41 0.37
CA LYS A 880 38.00 -9.47 1.25
C LYS A 880 37.37 -10.78 0.79
N ILE A 881 38.16 -11.84 0.69
CA ILE A 881 37.72 -13.17 0.25
C ILE A 881 37.53 -14.03 1.49
N ASP A 882 36.33 -14.60 1.68
CA ASP A 882 36.00 -15.35 2.88
C ASP A 882 36.86 -16.58 3.06
N ARG A 883 37.02 -17.40 2.01
CA ARG A 883 37.87 -18.60 2.05
C ARG A 883 38.57 -18.87 0.71
N ILE A 884 39.81 -19.30 0.79
CA ILE A 884 40.60 -19.75 -0.37
C ILE A 884 41.13 -21.16 -0.06
N ASP A 885 40.87 -22.08 -0.99
CA ASP A 885 41.25 -23.49 -0.89
C ASP A 885 42.34 -23.82 -1.92
N ASP A 886 43.31 -24.65 -1.55
CA ASP A 886 44.28 -25.19 -2.46
C ASP A 886 43.77 -26.52 -3.03
N ASN A 887 43.43 -26.50 -4.30
CA ASN A 887 42.95 -27.69 -5.06
C ASN A 887 44.08 -28.39 -5.81
N GLY A 888 45.36 -28.06 -5.56
CA GLY A 888 46.55 -28.61 -6.17
C GLY A 888 46.98 -27.82 -7.40
N ASP A 889 46.31 -27.91 -8.51
CA ASP A 889 46.64 -27.20 -9.76
C ASP A 889 46.07 -25.77 -9.82
N SER A 890 45.08 -25.43 -8.99
CA SER A 890 44.43 -24.14 -8.94
C SER A 890 43.89 -23.80 -7.54
N LEU A 891 43.56 -22.52 -7.34
CA LEU A 891 42.99 -22.01 -6.10
C LEU A 891 41.46 -21.88 -6.20
N GLY A 892 40.73 -22.57 -5.31
CA GLY A 892 39.30 -22.43 -5.16
C GLY A 892 38.94 -21.21 -4.33
N ILE A 893 37.97 -20.43 -4.77
CA ILE A 893 37.45 -19.26 -4.08
C ILE A 893 36.08 -19.59 -3.52
N VAL A 894 35.83 -19.29 -2.24
CA VAL A 894 34.53 -19.53 -1.61
C VAL A 894 34.04 -18.29 -0.86
N ASP A 895 32.77 -17.93 -1.09
CA ASP A 895 32.08 -16.87 -0.37
C ASP A 895 30.78 -17.40 0.24
N TYR A 896 30.56 -17.12 1.50
CA TYR A 896 29.43 -17.65 2.25
C TYR A 896 28.20 -16.76 2.11
N LYS A 897 27.03 -17.37 1.87
CA LYS A 897 25.76 -16.67 1.73
C LYS A 897 24.70 -17.25 2.67
N THR A 898 24.08 -16.36 3.46
CA THR A 898 22.95 -16.68 4.33
C THR A 898 21.60 -16.35 3.66
N SER A 899 21.59 -15.97 2.37
CA SER A 899 20.41 -15.58 1.60
C SER A 899 19.44 -16.76 1.38
N ARG A 900 18.14 -16.45 1.32
CA ARG A 900 17.08 -17.42 1.02
C ARG A 900 16.91 -17.74 -0.47
N LYS A 901 17.66 -17.05 -1.33
CA LYS A 901 17.62 -17.24 -2.78
C LYS A 901 19.01 -17.58 -3.28
N LYS A 902 19.10 -18.67 -4.02
CA LYS A 902 20.34 -19.10 -4.65
C LYS A 902 20.61 -18.26 -5.90
N GLU A 903 21.81 -17.70 -6.00
CA GLU A 903 22.31 -16.97 -7.16
C GLU A 903 23.30 -17.82 -7.93
N LYS A 904 23.48 -17.52 -9.21
CA LYS A 904 24.48 -18.18 -10.02
C LYS A 904 25.81 -17.44 -9.90
N ALA A 905 26.89 -18.17 -9.68
CA ALA A 905 28.23 -17.61 -9.55
C ALA A 905 28.68 -16.85 -10.82
N ASP A 906 28.30 -17.33 -12.02
CA ASP A 906 28.57 -16.66 -13.30
C ASP A 906 27.93 -15.27 -13.45
N LYS A 907 26.94 -14.94 -12.62
CA LYS A 907 26.23 -13.65 -12.63
C LYS A 907 26.57 -12.74 -11.45
N ASN A 908 27.42 -13.19 -10.56
CA ASN A 908 27.78 -12.45 -9.35
C ASN A 908 29.10 -11.69 -9.55
N ILE A 909 29.04 -10.36 -9.49
CA ILE A 909 30.22 -9.51 -9.70
C ILE A 909 31.32 -9.75 -8.66
N GLN A 910 30.97 -10.13 -7.43
CA GLN A 910 31.90 -10.38 -6.36
C GLN A 910 32.82 -11.55 -6.70
N MET A 911 32.27 -12.61 -7.32
CA MET A 911 33.07 -13.77 -7.77
C MET A 911 34.06 -13.39 -8.88
N ALA A 912 33.64 -12.57 -9.83
CA ALA A 912 34.51 -12.05 -10.87
C ALA A 912 35.65 -11.21 -10.29
N LEU A 913 35.38 -10.31 -9.34
CA LEU A 913 36.36 -9.47 -8.66
C LEU A 913 37.39 -10.31 -7.86
N TYR A 914 36.93 -11.38 -7.23
CA TYR A 914 37.82 -12.28 -6.48
C TYR A 914 38.77 -13.06 -7.42
N THR A 915 38.24 -13.54 -8.55
CA THR A 915 39.05 -14.19 -9.60
C THR A 915 40.12 -13.22 -10.17
N GLU A 916 39.68 -11.99 -10.49
CA GLU A 916 40.60 -10.92 -10.95
C GLU A 916 41.68 -10.61 -9.89
N ALA A 917 41.37 -10.61 -8.61
CA ALA A 917 42.31 -10.34 -7.56
C ALA A 917 43.42 -11.39 -7.50
N LEU A 918 43.13 -12.67 -7.74
CA LEU A 918 44.12 -13.73 -7.83
C LEU A 918 44.95 -13.63 -9.12
N LEU A 919 44.31 -13.35 -10.27
CA LEU A 919 45.03 -13.16 -11.55
C LEU A 919 46.03 -12.01 -11.49
N ASN A 920 45.75 -10.98 -10.70
CA ASN A 920 46.62 -9.82 -10.50
C ASN A 920 47.61 -9.99 -9.34
N ASP A 921 47.75 -11.18 -8.74
CA ASP A 921 48.58 -11.42 -7.54
C ASP A 921 48.30 -10.43 -6.39
N ALA A 922 47.07 -9.95 -6.30
CA ALA A 922 46.63 -8.86 -5.42
C ALA A 922 46.13 -9.31 -4.04
N VAL A 923 46.05 -10.62 -3.78
CA VAL A 923 45.58 -11.18 -2.53
C VAL A 923 46.74 -11.30 -1.53
N GLN A 924 46.54 -10.77 -0.33
CA GLN A 924 47.57 -10.68 0.69
C GLN A 924 48.13 -12.05 1.11
N GLY A 925 49.40 -12.34 0.71
CA GLY A 925 50.14 -13.54 1.08
C GLY A 925 49.70 -14.82 0.37
N ILE A 926 48.95 -14.73 -0.71
CA ILE A 926 48.51 -15.86 -1.53
C ILE A 926 48.68 -15.50 -3.00
N SER A 927 49.35 -16.36 -3.76
CA SER A 927 49.56 -16.27 -5.21
C SER A 927 49.27 -17.63 -5.83
N GLY A 928 48.64 -17.68 -6.96
CA GLY A 928 48.30 -18.91 -7.66
C GLY A 928 47.27 -18.72 -8.75
N ILE A 929 47.06 -19.73 -9.56
CA ILE A 929 46.09 -19.70 -10.65
C ILE A 929 44.67 -19.84 -10.07
N PRO A 930 43.74 -18.88 -10.28
CA PRO A 930 42.36 -19.06 -9.87
C PRO A 930 41.72 -20.23 -10.62
N GLY A 931 40.95 -21.03 -9.92
CA GLY A 931 40.10 -22.05 -10.47
C GLY A 931 38.63 -21.67 -10.25
N GLU A 932 37.89 -22.59 -9.68
CA GLU A 932 36.45 -22.42 -9.44
C GLU A 932 36.13 -21.38 -8.35
N ALA A 933 35.31 -20.38 -8.68
CA ALA A 933 34.76 -19.41 -7.75
C ALA A 933 33.35 -19.84 -7.33
N SER A 934 33.11 -20.02 -6.04
CA SER A 934 31.93 -20.67 -5.49
C SER A 934 31.17 -19.78 -4.49
N LEU A 935 29.88 -19.63 -4.67
CA LEU A 935 28.98 -19.15 -3.66
C LEU A 935 28.49 -20.32 -2.83
N HIS A 936 28.74 -20.34 -1.53
CA HIS A 936 28.30 -21.37 -0.61
C HIS A 936 27.07 -20.89 0.17
N PHE A 937 25.90 -21.35 -0.22
CA PHE A 937 24.60 -20.99 0.37
C PHE A 937 24.29 -21.87 1.56
N LEU A 938 24.49 -21.39 2.76
CA LEU A 938 24.30 -22.15 4.00
C LEU A 938 22.89 -22.73 4.17
N ARG A 939 21.88 -22.09 3.57
CA ARG A 939 20.46 -22.52 3.63
C ARG A 939 20.08 -23.68 2.70
N PHE A 940 21.02 -24.20 1.90
CA PHE A 940 20.75 -25.21 0.88
C PHE A 940 21.60 -26.46 1.11
N GLY A 941 21.48 -27.06 2.31
CA GLY A 941 22.31 -28.15 2.83
C GLY A 941 22.61 -29.34 1.86
N GLU A 942 21.64 -29.74 1.01
CA GLU A 942 21.83 -30.83 0.05
C GLU A 942 22.57 -30.39 -1.24
N ASP A 943 22.45 -29.12 -1.64
CA ASP A 943 23.08 -28.54 -2.82
C ASP A 943 23.53 -27.10 -2.53
N PRO A 944 24.56 -26.91 -1.68
CA PRO A 944 24.90 -25.57 -1.19
C PRO A 944 25.71 -24.74 -2.18
N LEU A 945 26.37 -25.33 -3.17
CA LEU A 945 27.32 -24.64 -4.03
C LEU A 945 26.66 -24.11 -5.31
N SER A 946 27.12 -22.95 -5.72
CA SER A 946 27.00 -22.43 -7.08
C SER A 946 28.37 -21.99 -7.52
N SER A 947 28.98 -22.74 -8.43
CA SER A 947 30.38 -22.58 -8.81
C SER A 947 30.49 -22.19 -10.29
N HIS A 948 31.56 -21.45 -10.61
CA HIS A 948 31.89 -21.05 -11.97
C HIS A 948 33.40 -20.79 -12.09
N GLU A 949 33.98 -21.18 -13.23
CA GLU A 949 35.31 -20.82 -13.61
C GLU A 949 35.24 -19.74 -14.71
N PHE A 950 35.74 -18.54 -14.41
CA PHE A 950 35.61 -17.40 -15.29
C PHE A 950 36.64 -17.43 -16.42
N SER A 951 36.18 -17.30 -17.67
CA SER A 951 37.05 -17.04 -18.81
C SER A 951 37.47 -15.57 -18.91
N ASP A 952 38.55 -15.30 -19.66
CA ASP A 952 38.99 -13.90 -19.89
C ASP A 952 37.91 -13.04 -20.55
N GLU A 953 37.12 -13.62 -21.45
CA GLU A 953 36.01 -12.92 -22.17
C GLU A 953 34.86 -12.57 -21.19
N GLU A 954 34.55 -13.42 -20.21
CA GLU A 954 33.55 -13.13 -19.18
C GLU A 954 34.06 -12.06 -18.21
N LEU A 955 35.33 -12.08 -17.82
CA LEU A 955 35.92 -11.06 -16.98
C LEU A 955 35.94 -9.68 -17.67
N GLU A 956 36.16 -9.64 -19.00
CA GLU A 956 36.06 -8.40 -19.78
C GLU A 956 34.69 -7.75 -19.69
N VAL A 957 33.60 -8.54 -19.78
CA VAL A 957 32.23 -8.03 -19.58
C VAL A 957 32.01 -7.41 -18.20
N TYR A 958 32.69 -7.94 -17.18
CA TYR A 958 32.63 -7.35 -15.82
C TYR A 958 33.48 -6.08 -15.71
N ARG A 959 34.64 -6.00 -16.40
CA ARG A 959 35.47 -4.76 -16.50
C ARG A 959 34.66 -3.64 -17.15
N ASP A 960 33.93 -3.92 -18.23
CA ASP A 960 33.05 -2.96 -18.91
C ASP A 960 31.96 -2.44 -17.94
N LYS A 961 31.31 -3.31 -17.20
CA LYS A 961 30.30 -2.90 -16.20
C LYS A 961 30.89 -2.02 -15.09
N ILE A 962 32.12 -2.29 -14.67
CA ILE A 962 32.83 -1.47 -13.68
C ILE A 962 33.15 -0.10 -14.27
N SER A 963 33.56 -0.07 -15.54
CA SER A 963 33.84 1.16 -16.30
C SER A 963 32.58 2.04 -16.38
N ASP A 964 31.43 1.49 -16.74
CA ASP A 964 30.14 2.19 -16.80
C ASP A 964 29.75 2.80 -15.44
N VAL A 965 29.90 2.04 -14.34
CA VAL A 965 29.64 2.52 -12.99
C VAL A 965 30.61 3.65 -12.61
N ALA A 966 31.90 3.50 -12.94
CA ALA A 966 32.90 4.53 -12.64
C ALA A 966 32.66 5.82 -13.42
N GLU A 967 32.25 5.72 -14.69
CA GLU A 967 31.90 6.86 -15.52
C GLU A 967 30.63 7.55 -14.99
N GLY A 968 29.60 6.78 -14.63
CA GLY A 968 28.39 7.32 -14.03
C GLY A 968 28.62 8.07 -12.72
N ILE A 969 29.48 7.53 -11.85
CA ILE A 969 29.88 8.18 -10.59
C ILE A 969 30.64 9.49 -10.86
N ARG A 970 31.59 9.49 -11.81
CA ARG A 970 32.39 10.66 -12.16
C ARG A 970 31.58 11.75 -12.85
N SER A 971 30.62 11.36 -13.66
CA SER A 971 29.69 12.27 -14.33
C SER A 971 28.60 12.81 -13.40
N GLY A 972 28.56 12.36 -12.14
CA GLY A 972 27.55 12.83 -11.16
C GLY A 972 26.14 12.33 -11.45
N LEU A 973 26.01 11.22 -12.18
CA LEU A 973 24.71 10.60 -12.51
C LEU A 973 24.17 9.83 -11.29
N PHE A 974 23.39 10.53 -10.44
CA PHE A 974 22.84 9.99 -9.19
C PHE A 974 21.32 10.03 -9.18
N GLU A 975 20.73 9.54 -10.27
CA GLU A 975 19.26 9.47 -10.40
C GLU A 975 18.64 8.45 -9.44
N THR A 976 17.38 8.68 -9.10
CA THR A 976 16.60 7.73 -8.32
C THR A 976 16.17 6.53 -9.16
N LYS A 977 16.25 5.34 -8.59
CA LYS A 977 15.78 4.11 -9.23
C LYS A 977 14.72 3.47 -8.37
N LYS A 978 13.45 3.82 -8.61
CA LYS A 978 12.30 3.22 -7.90
C LYS A 978 12.23 1.72 -8.21
N GLY A 979 12.14 0.88 -7.17
CA GLY A 979 11.95 -0.56 -7.29
C GLY A 979 11.36 -1.14 -6.01
N ASN A 980 10.29 -1.93 -6.13
CA ASN A 980 9.54 -2.45 -4.98
C ASN A 980 10.41 -3.21 -3.96
N PHE A 981 11.44 -3.91 -4.40
CA PHE A 981 12.30 -4.69 -3.52
C PHE A 981 13.41 -3.83 -2.89
N ASN A 982 14.10 -2.99 -3.68
CA ASN A 982 15.22 -2.20 -3.19
C ASN A 982 14.79 -1.03 -2.29
N CYS A 983 13.60 -0.47 -2.55
CA CYS A 983 13.08 0.65 -1.77
C CYS A 983 12.43 0.23 -0.46
N GLN A 984 11.97 -1.01 -0.33
CA GLN A 984 11.35 -1.52 0.90
C GLN A 984 12.30 -1.47 2.10
N TYR A 985 13.60 -1.62 1.86
CA TYR A 985 14.63 -1.67 2.89
C TYR A 985 15.65 -0.52 2.78
N CYS A 986 15.27 0.60 2.21
CA CYS A 986 16.17 1.76 2.03
C CYS A 986 16.01 2.75 3.19
N ASP A 987 17.04 2.93 3.99
CA ASP A 987 17.03 3.82 5.15
C ASP A 987 16.83 5.30 4.79
N TYR A 988 17.17 5.69 3.56
CA TYR A 988 17.03 7.07 3.08
C TYR A 988 15.65 7.37 2.46
N LYS A 989 14.79 6.36 2.29
CA LYS A 989 13.49 6.49 1.62
C LYS A 989 12.61 7.51 2.31
N GLU A 990 12.53 7.42 3.64
CA GLU A 990 11.56 8.17 4.43
C GLU A 990 11.89 9.66 4.53
N PHE A 991 13.19 10.02 4.55
CA PHE A 991 13.61 11.39 4.81
C PHE A 991 14.29 12.08 3.63
N LEU A 992 15.00 11.36 2.76
CA LEU A 992 15.91 11.95 1.80
C LEU A 992 15.62 11.61 0.33
N CYS A 993 14.78 10.65 0.04
CA CYS A 993 14.55 10.21 -1.34
C CYS A 993 13.51 11.10 -2.06
N PRO A 994 13.91 11.93 -3.06
CA PRO A 994 12.99 12.80 -3.78
C PRO A 994 11.94 12.03 -4.57
N ALA A 995 12.23 10.79 -4.99
CA ALA A 995 11.26 9.95 -5.68
C ALA A 995 10.01 9.60 -4.84
N TRP A 996 10.03 9.88 -3.55
CA TRP A 996 8.92 9.71 -2.61
C TRP A 996 8.43 11.05 -2.03
N GLU A 997 9.07 12.16 -2.41
CA GLU A 997 8.66 13.53 -2.06
C GLU A 997 7.92 14.22 -3.22
N GLU A 998 8.26 13.86 -4.46
CA GLU A 998 7.70 14.47 -5.67
C GLU A 998 6.46 13.71 -6.21
N GLY A 999 5.84 12.84 -5.42
CA GLY A 999 4.54 12.18 -5.52
C GLY A 999 4.13 11.64 -6.89
#